data_0c3f67140ef0c260a72786e7a018abf6
#
_entry.id   0c3f67140ef0c260a72786e7a018abf6
#
_cell.length_a   1.000
_cell.length_b   1.000
_cell.length_c   1.000
_cell.angle_alpha   90.00
_cell.angle_beta   90.00
_cell.angle_gamma   90.00
#
_symmetry.space_group_name_H-M   'P 1'
#
loop_
_entity.id
_entity.type
_entity.pdbx_description
1 polymer ?
#
loop_
_entity_poly.entity_id
_entity_poly.type
_entity_poly.pdbx_seq_one_letter_code
_entity_poly.pdbx_strand_id
1 'polypeptide(L)'
;MVDEVLEQEGNSPYRRTAQDLPPGESPSGDRGGTVLEMDAETADDDENVLTSEDALIQTAQTIYQASTDYLDSNITTQWETNLAHFNNEHAPGTKFTAGHYKRSKVFRPKTRSMTKASEAALTNAMFSTLDVLDVQPEDPTDQVRIASAKINKQILQYRLDRKIKWFQTVVGAYQSTKVYGLCISMQRWNYHVDTDVVAATDPSTGEYITDDDGNLMGFESQKVRKDDLCVDLIAPENFRFDPMADWRDPCGTSPYLIYMMPIYAADALEKMEQMDDKTGQPIWMKHSLAEMLSTRRKWYDRTRQAREGRERIDPADDQAGNMYSTLWAHMNIVKVNGDDMMFWTMGTELLLTKPVKLTEAFPHLRDGERPFTVGFSTIEAFRNYPAGDVEQASGIQEEINLVANQRLDNVKLVLNKRYYVKRGSQVDLDALIRNVPGGGVMMNDPEKDVQTVDTRDVTGSSYQEQDRLSVELDELTGSFSQTSVQSNKNLNETVGGMEAMQSGAGAVQDYGLRIFFETWVEPTLRQMMRLVQYYETDATILSLAGKRAQLYQRFGIDQINDDLLLQELTVRVNVGMGNTDPQRRVEKLMFATKNAAQLPGMAGRMKASEVADEIYGSLGYKDATRFFRDEEEQKAHLEENPPKEDPEIALKKMELETRGKDNEMRHQREIMKLELEAQTRFAKIALEKNIKMEDMMQRLGIERMK
;
A
#
# COMPACT_ATOMS: atom_id res chain seq x y z
N MET A 1 47.32 -2.69 -22.82
CA MET A 1 46.00 -2.61 -23.54
C MET A 1 44.84 -2.77 -22.56
N VAL A 2 45.04 -2.39 -21.30
CA VAL A 2 43.95 -2.33 -20.26
C VAL A 2 44.00 -0.95 -19.56
N ASP A 3 45.08 -0.18 -19.69
CA ASP A 3 45.20 1.15 -19.06
C ASP A 3 44.79 2.33 -19.96
N GLU A 4 44.39 2.11 -21.20
CA GLU A 4 44.00 3.17 -22.12
C GLU A 4 42.46 3.40 -22.22
N VAL A 5 41.65 2.64 -21.49
CA VAL A 5 40.17 2.75 -21.54
C VAL A 5 39.56 3.57 -20.36
N LEU A 6 40.38 3.95 -19.37
CA LEU A 6 39.93 4.68 -18.18
C LEU A 6 40.07 6.22 -18.24
N GLU A 7 40.62 6.78 -19.34
CA GLU A 7 40.76 8.24 -19.49
C GLU A 7 39.65 8.91 -20.35
N GLN A 8 38.64 8.18 -20.82
CA GLN A 8 37.58 8.78 -21.66
C GLN A 8 36.22 9.00 -20.98
N GLU A 9 36.05 8.75 -19.69
CA GLU A 9 34.79 9.03 -18.98
C GLU A 9 34.70 10.43 -18.33
N GLY A 10 35.58 11.37 -18.67
CA GLY A 10 35.68 12.70 -18.07
C GLY A 10 34.88 13.84 -18.71
N ASN A 11 34.26 13.66 -19.87
CA ASN A 11 33.60 14.77 -20.58
C ASN A 11 32.14 14.47 -20.94
N SER A 12 31.28 14.54 -19.92
CA SER A 12 29.84 14.73 -20.17
C SER A 12 29.59 16.20 -20.54
N PRO A 13 28.98 16.51 -21.70
CA PRO A 13 28.77 17.89 -22.17
C PRO A 13 27.80 18.71 -21.28
N TYR A 14 27.32 18.14 -20.17
CA TYR A 14 26.37 18.77 -19.26
C TYR A 14 26.91 19.08 -17.86
N ARG A 15 28.17 18.84 -17.59
CA ARG A 15 28.77 19.16 -16.28
C ARG A 15 29.75 20.31 -16.42
N ARG A 16 29.29 21.55 -16.24
CA ARG A 16 30.19 22.71 -16.07
C ARG A 16 30.75 22.67 -14.65
N THR A 17 32.06 22.64 -14.53
CA THR A 17 32.74 22.81 -13.22
C THR A 17 32.98 24.30 -12.99
N ALA A 18 33.17 24.72 -11.74
CA ALA A 18 33.40 26.10 -11.34
C ALA A 18 34.63 26.75 -11.98
N GLN A 19 35.47 25.96 -12.70
CA GLN A 19 36.67 26.42 -13.42
C GLN A 19 36.37 26.85 -14.87
N ASP A 20 35.20 26.53 -15.42
CA ASP A 20 34.86 26.81 -16.82
C ASP A 20 34.07 28.11 -16.99
N LEU A 21 33.88 28.89 -15.92
CA LEU A 21 33.14 30.15 -15.96
C LEU A 21 34.08 31.33 -16.06
N PRO A 22 33.81 32.34 -16.90
CA PRO A 22 34.57 33.57 -16.92
C PRO A 22 34.47 34.31 -15.57
N PRO A 23 35.49 35.03 -15.16
CA PRO A 23 35.52 35.71 -13.86
C PRO A 23 34.39 36.74 -13.80
N GLY A 24 33.38 36.48 -12.95
CA GLY A 24 32.22 37.36 -12.74
C GLY A 24 30.85 36.69 -12.88
N GLU A 25 30.74 35.43 -13.34
CA GLU A 25 29.48 34.71 -13.39
C GLU A 25 29.42 33.61 -12.31
N SER A 26 28.49 33.73 -11.38
CA SER A 26 28.16 32.66 -10.44
C SER A 26 27.31 31.59 -11.11
N PRO A 27 27.39 30.29 -10.70
CA PRO A 27 26.67 29.18 -11.32
C PRO A 27 25.15 29.16 -11.05
N SER A 28 24.62 30.15 -10.37
CA SER A 28 23.17 30.33 -10.18
C SER A 28 22.61 31.23 -11.28
N GLY A 29 22.22 30.65 -12.41
CA GLY A 29 21.38 31.34 -13.38
C GLY A 29 20.05 31.67 -12.74
N ASP A 30 19.75 32.94 -12.76
CA ASP A 30 18.50 33.59 -12.38
C ASP A 30 17.27 32.83 -12.92
N ARG A 31 16.65 32.05 -12.04
CA ARG A 31 15.29 31.58 -12.21
C ARG A 31 14.51 32.18 -11.08
N GLY A 32 13.69 33.19 -11.40
CA GLY A 32 12.93 34.05 -10.51
C GLY A 32 12.12 33.31 -9.44
N GLY A 33 12.81 32.84 -8.43
CA GLY A 33 12.31 32.62 -7.11
C GLY A 33 12.82 33.78 -6.27
N THR A 34 11.99 34.40 -5.48
CA THR A 34 12.35 35.43 -4.51
C THR A 34 13.38 34.82 -3.56
N VAL A 35 14.64 34.90 -3.95
CA VAL A 35 15.75 34.75 -3.01
C VAL A 35 15.63 35.99 -2.14
N LEU A 36 15.42 35.82 -0.85
CA LEU A 36 15.63 36.86 0.12
C LEU A 36 17.07 37.32 -0.05
N GLU A 37 17.30 38.49 -0.71
CA GLU A 37 18.59 39.15 -0.71
C GLU A 37 18.88 39.52 0.76
N MET A 38 19.66 38.68 1.42
CA MET A 38 20.28 39.01 2.70
C MET A 38 21.51 39.84 2.38
N ASP A 39 21.50 41.13 2.79
CA ASP A 39 22.63 42.03 2.66
C ASP A 39 23.91 41.40 3.23
N ALA A 40 24.96 41.37 2.46
CA ALA A 40 26.24 40.74 2.76
C ALA A 40 27.05 41.42 3.93
N GLU A 41 26.47 42.38 4.65
CA GLU A 41 27.07 43.00 5.79
C GLU A 41 26.77 42.37 7.17
N THR A 42 25.94 41.29 7.20
CA THR A 42 25.55 40.61 8.45
C THR A 42 26.04 39.14 8.54
N ALA A 43 27.09 38.81 7.80
CA ALA A 43 27.60 37.42 7.74
C ALA A 43 28.25 36.89 9.05
N ASP A 44 28.45 37.72 10.05
CA ASP A 44 28.96 37.30 11.37
C ASP A 44 27.84 37.06 12.42
N ASP A 45 26.59 37.41 12.12
CA ASP A 45 25.43 37.17 13.01
C ASP A 45 24.58 35.95 12.61
N ASP A 46 24.90 35.25 11.51
CA ASP A 46 24.07 34.17 10.90
C ASP A 46 23.98 32.87 11.73
N GLU A 47 24.83 32.67 12.73
CA GLU A 47 24.64 31.55 13.68
C GLU A 47 23.43 31.75 14.61
N ASN A 48 22.87 32.96 14.69
CA ASN A 48 21.79 33.32 15.62
C ASN A 48 20.41 33.50 14.99
N VAL A 49 20.25 33.46 13.67
CA VAL A 49 18.99 33.83 12.99
C VAL A 49 17.83 32.87 13.29
N LEU A 50 18.10 31.60 13.63
CA LEU A 50 17.06 30.63 14.01
C LEU A 50 17.06 30.25 15.49
N THR A 51 17.76 30.98 16.34
CA THR A 51 17.80 30.74 17.79
C THR A 51 16.80 31.58 18.58
N SER A 52 16.27 32.68 18.02
CA SER A 52 15.21 33.45 18.68
C SER A 52 13.82 32.88 18.41
N GLU A 53 12.97 32.89 19.43
CA GLU A 53 11.57 32.42 19.30
C GLU A 53 10.80 33.17 18.20
N ASP A 54 11.02 34.50 18.10
CA ASP A 54 10.36 35.33 17.10
C ASP A 54 10.78 34.96 15.67
N ALA A 55 12.07 34.65 15.45
CA ALA A 55 12.55 34.27 14.13
C ALA A 55 11.97 32.91 13.69
N LEU A 56 11.84 31.95 14.60
CA LEU A 56 11.22 30.66 14.32
C LEU A 56 9.73 30.80 13.97
N ILE A 57 9.03 31.63 14.73
CA ILE A 57 7.60 31.93 14.46
C ILE A 57 7.44 32.63 13.11
N GLN A 58 8.29 33.62 12.82
CA GLN A 58 8.25 34.33 11.53
C GLN A 58 8.56 33.41 10.37
N THR A 59 9.53 32.49 10.52
CA THR A 59 9.84 31.48 9.50
C THR A 59 8.63 30.57 9.28
N ALA A 60 8.02 30.02 10.36
CA ALA A 60 6.84 29.20 10.25
C ALA A 60 5.67 29.92 9.57
N GLN A 61 5.47 31.21 9.86
CA GLN A 61 4.44 32.04 9.20
C GLN A 61 4.70 32.20 7.71
N THR A 62 5.93 32.53 7.34
CA THR A 62 6.33 32.77 5.94
C THR A 62 6.15 31.51 5.07
N ILE A 63 6.69 30.37 5.53
CA ILE A 63 6.58 29.11 4.78
C ILE A 63 5.14 28.59 4.71
N TYR A 64 4.38 28.77 5.79
CA TYR A 64 2.96 28.42 5.81
C TYR A 64 2.17 29.27 4.82
N GLN A 65 2.36 30.60 4.84
CA GLN A 65 1.65 31.52 3.96
C GLN A 65 1.95 31.22 2.49
N ALA A 66 3.24 31.08 2.13
CA ALA A 66 3.67 30.80 0.76
C ALA A 66 3.05 29.50 0.22
N SER A 67 3.09 28.41 1.03
CA SER A 67 2.52 27.12 0.65
C SER A 67 1.00 27.15 0.56
N THR A 68 0.33 27.91 1.44
CA THR A 68 -1.14 28.02 1.45
C THR A 68 -1.62 28.84 0.25
N ASP A 69 -0.98 29.97 -0.06
CA ASP A 69 -1.31 30.80 -1.22
C ASP A 69 -1.22 30.00 -2.53
N TYR A 70 -0.21 29.14 -2.65
CA TYR A 70 -0.08 28.25 -3.79
C TYR A 70 -1.25 27.25 -3.87
N LEU A 71 -1.57 26.56 -2.78
CA LEU A 71 -2.64 25.56 -2.74
C LEU A 71 -4.00 26.23 -3.03
N ASP A 72 -4.30 27.34 -2.41
CA ASP A 72 -5.58 28.03 -2.59
C ASP A 72 -5.77 28.54 -4.02
N SER A 73 -4.69 28.98 -4.65
CA SER A 73 -4.75 29.49 -6.02
C SER A 73 -4.86 28.38 -7.07
N ASN A 74 -4.25 27.21 -6.84
CA ASN A 74 -4.06 26.20 -7.89
C ASN A 74 -4.77 24.87 -7.63
N ILE A 75 -4.97 24.47 -6.37
CA ILE A 75 -5.34 23.08 -6.02
C ILE A 75 -6.67 22.99 -5.27
N THR A 76 -6.92 23.86 -4.29
CA THR A 76 -8.05 23.77 -3.36
C THR A 76 -9.41 23.65 -4.06
N THR A 77 -9.66 24.46 -5.08
CA THR A 77 -10.92 24.44 -5.83
C THR A 77 -11.14 23.09 -6.54
N GLN A 78 -10.06 22.50 -7.06
CA GLN A 78 -10.13 21.19 -7.72
C GLN A 78 -10.42 20.09 -6.70
N TRP A 79 -9.76 20.12 -5.54
CA TRP A 79 -10.03 19.16 -4.47
C TRP A 79 -11.47 19.22 -3.95
N GLU A 80 -12.04 20.44 -3.81
CA GLU A 80 -13.45 20.61 -3.46
C GLU A 80 -14.39 19.97 -4.50
N THR A 81 -14.09 20.17 -5.79
CA THR A 81 -14.83 19.55 -6.90
C THR A 81 -14.74 18.02 -6.87
N ASN A 82 -13.53 17.51 -6.69
CA ASN A 82 -13.28 16.07 -6.61
C ASN A 82 -14.02 15.42 -5.44
N LEU A 83 -14.00 16.08 -4.27
CA LEU A 83 -14.75 15.64 -3.09
C LEU A 83 -16.27 15.64 -3.34
N ALA A 84 -16.81 16.67 -3.97
CA ALA A 84 -18.23 16.74 -4.31
C ALA A 84 -18.61 15.58 -5.23
N HIS A 85 -17.85 15.34 -6.31
CA HIS A 85 -18.09 14.21 -7.22
C HIS A 85 -17.98 12.86 -6.53
N PHE A 86 -16.97 12.68 -5.67
CA PHE A 86 -16.81 11.47 -4.88
C PHE A 86 -17.97 11.26 -3.90
N ASN A 87 -18.52 12.32 -3.33
CA ASN A 87 -19.69 12.30 -2.45
C ASN A 87 -21.03 12.25 -3.17
N ASN A 88 -21.04 12.14 -4.51
CA ASN A 88 -22.23 12.15 -5.37
C ASN A 88 -22.98 13.48 -5.33
N GLU A 89 -22.27 14.57 -5.26
CA GLU A 89 -22.79 15.93 -5.29
C GLU A 89 -22.29 16.68 -6.51
N HIS A 90 -23.08 17.67 -6.92
CA HIS A 90 -22.63 18.60 -7.95
C HIS A 90 -21.53 19.52 -7.40
N ALA A 91 -20.54 19.81 -8.23
CA ALA A 91 -19.45 20.71 -7.86
C ALA A 91 -19.97 22.06 -7.38
N PRO A 92 -19.30 22.67 -6.38
CA PRO A 92 -19.64 24.02 -5.91
C PRO A 92 -19.61 25.04 -7.06
N GLY A 93 -20.53 26.01 -7.04
CA GLY A 93 -20.61 27.06 -8.06
C GLY A 93 -21.22 26.65 -9.41
N THR A 94 -21.58 25.38 -9.61
CA THR A 94 -22.26 24.93 -10.85
C THR A 94 -23.71 25.39 -10.85
N LYS A 95 -24.31 25.44 -12.07
CA LYS A 95 -25.74 25.77 -12.25
C LYS A 95 -26.71 24.87 -11.46
N PHE A 96 -26.26 23.71 -11.00
CA PHE A 96 -27.06 22.78 -10.21
C PHE A 96 -27.09 23.11 -8.73
N THR A 97 -26.08 23.82 -8.22
CA THR A 97 -25.99 24.22 -6.80
C THR A 97 -26.78 25.49 -6.52
N ALA A 98 -26.78 26.46 -7.45
CA ALA A 98 -27.48 27.74 -7.30
C ALA A 98 -28.49 27.96 -8.43
N GLY A 99 -29.66 28.56 -8.14
CA GLY A 99 -30.58 29.10 -9.14
C GLY A 99 -31.35 28.12 -10.03
N HIS A 100 -31.16 26.83 -9.95
CA HIS A 100 -31.82 25.82 -10.79
C HIS A 100 -33.24 25.47 -10.28
N TYR A 101 -34.04 26.52 -10.10
CA TYR A 101 -35.40 26.38 -9.57
C TYR A 101 -36.27 25.51 -10.49
N LYS A 102 -36.90 24.47 -9.92
CA LYS A 102 -37.81 23.53 -10.60
C LYS A 102 -37.25 22.70 -11.76
N ARG A 103 -35.94 22.68 -11.97
CA ARG A 103 -35.28 21.77 -12.91
C ARG A 103 -34.73 20.54 -12.22
N SER A 104 -34.41 19.50 -13.00
CA SER A 104 -33.80 18.28 -12.49
C SER A 104 -32.39 18.54 -11.99
N LYS A 105 -32.03 17.94 -10.85
CA LYS A 105 -30.73 18.06 -10.17
C LYS A 105 -30.19 16.69 -9.75
N VAL A 106 -30.37 15.69 -10.59
CA VAL A 106 -29.95 14.33 -10.28
C VAL A 106 -28.43 14.21 -10.54
N PHE A 107 -27.71 13.64 -9.60
CA PHE A 107 -26.33 13.24 -9.78
C PHE A 107 -26.24 11.74 -10.12
N ARG A 108 -25.47 11.38 -11.14
CA ARG A 108 -25.22 9.99 -11.54
C ARG A 108 -23.86 9.56 -11.00
N PRO A 109 -23.78 8.64 -10.02
CA PRO A 109 -22.56 8.37 -9.25
C PRO A 109 -21.57 7.47 -10.01
N LYS A 110 -21.11 7.88 -11.19
CA LYS A 110 -20.18 7.10 -12.02
C LYS A 110 -18.75 7.14 -11.44
N THR A 111 -18.28 8.30 -11.00
CA THR A 111 -16.97 8.47 -10.36
C THR A 111 -16.83 7.62 -9.10
N ARG A 112 -17.89 7.53 -8.28
CA ARG A 112 -17.90 6.66 -7.09
C ARG A 112 -17.82 5.19 -7.45
N SER A 113 -18.52 4.77 -8.49
CA SER A 113 -18.50 3.38 -8.99
C SER A 113 -17.10 2.99 -9.48
N MET A 114 -16.46 3.87 -10.23
CA MET A 114 -15.11 3.73 -10.74
C MET A 114 -14.08 3.60 -9.60
N THR A 115 -14.13 4.49 -8.61
CA THR A 115 -13.23 4.42 -7.45
C THR A 115 -13.37 3.10 -6.70
N LYS A 116 -14.61 2.63 -6.48
CA LYS A 116 -14.84 1.33 -5.85
C LYS A 116 -14.29 0.15 -6.66
N ALA A 117 -14.37 0.21 -7.98
CA ALA A 117 -13.78 -0.83 -8.84
C ALA A 117 -12.25 -0.87 -8.70
N SER A 118 -11.61 0.29 -8.65
CA SER A 118 -10.16 0.41 -8.42
C SER A 118 -9.75 -0.04 -7.01
N GLU A 119 -10.54 0.29 -5.97
CA GLU A 119 -10.33 -0.20 -4.59
C GLU A 119 -10.44 -1.73 -4.51
N ALA A 120 -11.40 -2.33 -5.23
CA ALA A 120 -11.54 -3.78 -5.29
C ALA A 120 -10.35 -4.45 -5.99
N ALA A 121 -9.83 -3.85 -7.07
CA ALA A 121 -8.63 -4.33 -7.76
C ALA A 121 -7.39 -4.28 -6.85
N LEU A 122 -7.19 -3.18 -6.09
CA LEU A 122 -6.14 -3.08 -5.09
C LEU A 122 -6.24 -4.20 -4.04
N THR A 123 -7.45 -4.39 -3.51
CA THR A 123 -7.70 -5.40 -2.47
C THR A 123 -7.33 -6.80 -2.97
N ASN A 124 -7.74 -7.13 -4.18
CA ASN A 124 -7.42 -8.40 -4.79
C ASN A 124 -5.91 -8.55 -5.08
N ALA A 125 -5.25 -7.47 -5.54
CA ALA A 125 -3.82 -7.51 -5.83
C ALA A 125 -2.96 -7.69 -4.57
N MET A 126 -3.28 -6.98 -3.48
CA MET A 126 -2.42 -6.91 -2.30
C MET A 126 -2.75 -7.97 -1.24
N PHE A 127 -4.02 -8.26 -1.02
CA PHE A 127 -4.47 -9.13 0.07
C PHE A 127 -4.87 -10.54 -0.36
N SER A 128 -4.64 -10.90 -1.62
CA SER A 128 -4.81 -12.28 -2.10
C SER A 128 -3.63 -13.19 -1.77
N THR A 129 -2.49 -12.64 -1.35
CA THR A 129 -1.30 -13.39 -0.93
C THR A 129 -1.23 -13.48 0.59
N LEU A 130 -0.71 -14.61 1.09
CA LEU A 130 -0.43 -14.78 2.52
C LEU A 130 0.73 -13.89 2.97
N ASP A 131 1.77 -13.81 2.16
CA ASP A 131 2.97 -13.02 2.40
C ASP A 131 2.94 -11.72 1.59
N VAL A 132 2.59 -10.62 2.23
CA VAL A 132 2.57 -9.29 1.61
C VAL A 132 4.00 -8.76 1.38
N LEU A 133 4.95 -9.23 2.18
CA LEU A 133 6.32 -8.72 2.25
C LEU A 133 7.32 -9.74 1.71
N ASP A 134 8.29 -9.25 0.95
CA ASP A 134 9.57 -9.92 0.70
C ASP A 134 10.70 -9.04 1.20
N VAL A 135 11.49 -9.58 2.13
CA VAL A 135 12.65 -8.90 2.72
C VAL A 135 13.90 -9.60 2.25
N GLN A 136 14.71 -8.90 1.50
CA GLN A 136 15.94 -9.42 0.95
C GLN A 136 17.16 -8.79 1.65
N PRO A 137 18.17 -9.59 2.01
CA PRO A 137 19.42 -9.06 2.50
C PRO A 137 20.14 -8.35 1.37
N GLU A 138 20.90 -7.32 1.67
CA GLU A 138 21.72 -6.62 0.68
C GLU A 138 22.81 -7.53 0.13
N ASP A 139 23.42 -8.33 1.00
CA ASP A 139 24.36 -9.40 0.59
C ASP A 139 23.70 -10.78 0.79
N PRO A 140 23.33 -11.48 -0.30
CA PRO A 140 22.70 -12.80 -0.22
C PRO A 140 23.69 -13.94 0.14
N THR A 141 24.98 -13.65 0.29
CA THR A 141 25.99 -14.65 0.65
C THR A 141 26.22 -14.75 2.16
N ASP A 142 25.91 -13.69 2.91
CA ASP A 142 26.07 -13.63 4.36
C ASP A 142 24.90 -14.30 5.08
N GLN A 143 25.18 -15.36 5.84
CA GLN A 143 24.18 -16.09 6.59
C GLN A 143 23.50 -15.26 7.70
N VAL A 144 24.25 -14.33 8.33
CA VAL A 144 23.70 -13.44 9.36
C VAL A 144 22.70 -12.47 8.77
N ARG A 145 23.01 -11.88 7.62
CA ARG A 145 22.09 -10.99 6.90
C ARG A 145 20.84 -11.73 6.39
N ILE A 146 21.00 -12.98 5.95
CA ILE A 146 19.84 -13.81 5.57
C ILE A 146 18.95 -14.13 6.79
N ALA A 147 19.56 -14.42 7.95
CA ALA A 147 18.82 -14.64 9.18
C ALA A 147 18.10 -13.37 9.64
N SER A 148 18.77 -12.22 9.59
CA SER A 148 18.21 -10.90 9.86
C SER A 148 16.99 -10.61 8.97
N ALA A 149 17.11 -10.82 7.66
CA ALA A 149 16.00 -10.60 6.72
C ALA A 149 14.77 -11.45 7.08
N LYS A 150 14.98 -12.72 7.44
CA LYS A 150 13.88 -13.61 7.80
C LYS A 150 13.20 -13.23 9.09
N ILE A 151 13.96 -12.87 10.13
CA ILE A 151 13.35 -12.50 11.40
C ILE A 151 12.60 -11.17 11.29
N ASN A 152 13.20 -10.16 10.69
CA ASN A 152 12.58 -8.87 10.47
C ASN A 152 11.30 -9.00 9.62
N LYS A 153 11.31 -9.87 8.59
CA LYS A 153 10.10 -10.21 7.82
C LYS A 153 9.00 -10.74 8.73
N GLN A 154 9.31 -11.70 9.61
CA GLN A 154 8.31 -12.32 10.47
C GLN A 154 7.77 -11.36 11.54
N ILE A 155 8.61 -10.48 12.09
CA ILE A 155 8.18 -9.47 13.05
C ILE A 155 7.22 -8.48 12.37
N LEU A 156 7.63 -7.92 11.24
CA LEU A 156 6.81 -6.93 10.52
C LEU A 156 5.50 -7.55 10.03
N GLN A 157 5.54 -8.77 9.48
CA GLN A 157 4.32 -9.49 9.07
C GLN A 157 3.36 -9.69 10.25
N TYR A 158 3.88 -10.09 11.42
CA TYR A 158 3.07 -10.25 12.63
C TYR A 158 2.39 -8.95 13.05
N ARG A 159 3.14 -7.83 13.02
CA ARG A 159 2.59 -6.51 13.37
C ARG A 159 1.54 -6.04 12.37
N LEU A 160 1.76 -6.24 11.07
CA LEU A 160 0.80 -5.90 10.02
C LEU A 160 -0.50 -6.69 10.14
N ASP A 161 -0.41 -7.99 10.47
CA ASP A 161 -1.58 -8.85 10.55
C ASP A 161 -2.41 -8.65 11.82
N ARG A 162 -1.76 -8.32 12.95
CA ARG A 162 -2.41 -8.36 14.26
C ARG A 162 -2.48 -7.03 15.01
N LYS A 163 -1.54 -6.14 14.77
CA LYS A 163 -1.43 -4.90 15.55
C LYS A 163 -1.89 -3.68 14.77
N ILE A 164 -1.57 -3.60 13.50
CA ILE A 164 -1.88 -2.47 12.63
C ILE A 164 -3.15 -2.78 11.84
N LYS A 165 -4.01 -1.77 11.68
CA LYS A 165 -5.18 -1.87 10.79
C LYS A 165 -4.76 -1.67 9.32
N TRP A 166 -3.79 -2.49 8.87
CA TRP A 166 -3.11 -2.31 7.59
C TRP A 166 -4.05 -2.26 6.40
N PHE A 167 -5.04 -3.16 6.36
CA PHE A 167 -6.06 -3.16 5.31
C PHE A 167 -6.76 -1.81 5.17
N GLN A 168 -7.25 -1.25 6.28
CA GLN A 168 -7.96 0.03 6.27
C GLN A 168 -7.04 1.18 5.85
N THR A 169 -5.79 1.17 6.33
CA THR A 169 -4.79 2.18 6.02
C THR A 169 -4.44 2.19 4.54
N VAL A 170 -4.20 1.03 3.94
CA VAL A 170 -3.86 0.91 2.50
C VAL A 170 -5.03 1.35 1.61
N VAL A 171 -6.25 0.88 1.92
CA VAL A 171 -7.44 1.28 1.15
C VAL A 171 -7.68 2.79 1.27
N GLY A 172 -7.53 3.35 2.48
CA GLY A 172 -7.66 4.79 2.70
C GLY A 172 -6.60 5.60 1.97
N ALA A 173 -5.34 5.16 1.97
CA ALA A 173 -4.25 5.79 1.22
C ALA A 173 -4.53 5.78 -0.28
N TYR A 174 -4.92 4.63 -0.83
CA TYR A 174 -5.26 4.52 -2.25
C TYR A 174 -6.46 5.38 -2.64
N GLN A 175 -7.50 5.41 -1.82
CA GLN A 175 -8.65 6.29 -2.02
C GLN A 175 -8.23 7.77 -2.06
N SER A 176 -7.31 8.18 -1.17
CA SER A 176 -6.74 9.53 -1.17
C SER A 176 -6.07 9.85 -2.51
N THR A 177 -5.25 8.91 -3.07
CA THR A 177 -4.62 9.13 -4.38
C THR A 177 -5.63 9.27 -5.51
N LYS A 178 -6.77 8.57 -5.45
CA LYS A 178 -7.82 8.65 -6.47
C LYS A 178 -8.59 9.97 -6.43
N VAL A 179 -8.82 10.49 -5.22
CA VAL A 179 -9.60 11.73 -5.01
C VAL A 179 -8.74 12.98 -5.11
N TYR A 180 -7.58 13.00 -4.43
CA TYR A 180 -6.71 14.18 -4.31
C TYR A 180 -5.48 14.14 -5.21
N GLY A 181 -5.22 13.01 -5.88
CA GLY A 181 -4.00 12.79 -6.68
C GLY A 181 -2.82 12.27 -5.87
N LEU A 182 -2.82 12.42 -4.55
CA LEU A 182 -1.73 12.00 -3.67
C LEU A 182 -2.25 11.46 -2.34
N CYS A 183 -1.43 10.66 -1.68
CA CYS A 183 -1.62 10.26 -0.29
C CYS A 183 -0.36 10.54 0.52
N ILE A 184 -0.54 10.85 1.79
CA ILE A 184 0.55 11.20 2.70
C ILE A 184 0.39 10.38 3.98
N SER A 185 1.49 9.83 4.48
CA SER A 185 1.50 9.12 5.75
C SER A 185 2.75 9.44 6.56
N MET A 186 2.60 9.35 7.88
CA MET A 186 3.69 9.40 8.83
C MET A 186 3.82 8.04 9.49
N GLN A 187 5.04 7.51 9.53
CA GLN A 187 5.37 6.28 10.23
C GLN A 187 6.04 6.64 11.54
N ARG A 188 5.52 6.12 12.65
CA ARG A 188 6.04 6.41 13.99
C ARG A 188 5.88 5.23 14.92
N TRP A 189 6.69 5.20 15.95
CA TRP A 189 6.54 4.29 17.08
C TRP A 189 5.75 4.98 18.19
N ASN A 190 4.69 4.35 18.68
CA ASN A 190 3.87 4.85 19.75
C ASN A 190 4.22 4.11 21.04
N TYR A 191 5.03 4.75 21.87
CA TYR A 191 5.42 4.22 23.17
C TYR A 191 4.78 5.06 24.27
N HIS A 192 4.06 4.40 25.17
CA HIS A 192 3.41 5.07 26.30
C HIS A 192 3.52 4.19 27.55
N VAL A 193 4.09 4.76 28.60
CA VAL A 193 4.31 4.11 29.90
C VAL A 193 3.54 4.88 30.95
N ASP A 194 2.74 4.17 31.71
CA ASP A 194 2.15 4.71 32.93
C ASP A 194 3.04 4.38 34.11
N THR A 195 3.30 5.36 34.93
CA THR A 195 4.00 5.19 36.20
C THR A 195 2.98 5.14 37.29
N ASP A 196 2.72 3.93 37.82
CA ASP A 196 1.84 3.71 38.96
C ASP A 196 2.70 3.52 40.21
N VAL A 197 2.32 4.17 41.31
CA VAL A 197 2.93 3.91 42.61
C VAL A 197 2.28 2.68 43.23
N VAL A 198 3.00 1.59 43.27
CA VAL A 198 2.54 0.33 43.84
C VAL A 198 3.11 0.18 45.27
N ALA A 199 2.27 -0.18 46.22
CA ALA A 199 2.73 -0.41 47.58
C ALA A 199 3.75 -1.57 47.61
N ALA A 200 4.89 -1.35 48.25
CA ALA A 200 5.92 -2.36 48.43
C ALA A 200 5.41 -3.48 49.32
N THR A 201 5.51 -4.74 48.88
CA THR A 201 5.20 -5.93 49.66
C THR A 201 6.46 -6.75 49.92
N ASP A 202 6.62 -7.26 51.11
CA ASP A 202 7.72 -8.18 51.44
C ASP A 202 7.50 -9.51 50.70
N PRO A 203 8.44 -9.94 49.81
CA PRO A 203 8.27 -11.16 49.06
C PRO A 203 8.23 -12.45 49.88
N SER A 204 8.63 -12.39 51.17
CA SER A 204 8.64 -13.55 52.08
C SER A 204 7.38 -13.68 52.91
N THR A 205 6.78 -12.56 53.33
CA THR A 205 5.59 -12.53 54.23
C THR A 205 4.32 -12.11 53.49
N GLY A 206 4.44 -11.42 52.35
CA GLY A 206 3.29 -10.86 51.60
C GLY A 206 2.66 -9.64 52.28
N GLU A 207 3.25 -9.11 53.35
CA GLU A 207 2.77 -7.92 54.05
C GLU A 207 3.30 -6.64 53.38
N TYR A 208 2.54 -5.55 53.52
CA TYR A 208 2.96 -4.24 53.01
C TYR A 208 4.10 -3.66 53.86
N ILE A 209 5.11 -3.14 53.22
CA ILE A 209 6.24 -2.48 53.84
C ILE A 209 5.83 -1.05 54.24
N THR A 210 5.99 -0.70 55.51
CA THR A 210 5.73 0.65 56.03
C THR A 210 7.05 1.30 56.47
N ASP A 211 7.13 2.62 56.38
CA ASP A 211 8.24 3.39 56.92
C ASP A 211 8.16 3.48 58.46
N ASP A 212 9.15 4.11 59.12
CA ASP A 212 9.22 4.28 60.58
C ASP A 212 8.05 5.11 61.11
N ASP A 213 7.34 5.88 60.29
CA ASP A 213 6.17 6.70 60.63
C ASP A 213 4.84 5.96 60.37
N GLY A 214 4.88 4.71 59.85
CA GLY A 214 3.71 3.88 59.58
C GLY A 214 3.01 4.15 58.24
N ASN A 215 3.62 4.93 57.35
CA ASN A 215 3.11 5.14 56.01
C ASN A 215 3.55 4.02 55.08
N LEU A 216 2.71 3.63 54.11
CA LEU A 216 3.03 2.62 53.13
C LEU A 216 4.18 3.09 52.22
N MET A 217 5.24 2.29 52.18
CA MET A 217 6.29 2.51 51.18
C MET A 217 5.78 2.12 49.79
N GLY A 218 5.86 3.05 48.87
CA GLY A 218 5.53 2.82 47.48
C GLY A 218 6.80 2.80 46.62
N PHE A 219 6.83 1.94 45.60
CA PHE A 219 7.79 2.04 44.54
C PHE A 219 7.09 2.37 43.23
N GLU A 220 7.72 3.17 42.38
CA GLU A 220 7.24 3.48 41.06
C GLU A 220 7.35 2.24 40.17
N SER A 221 6.19 1.73 39.76
CA SER A 221 6.10 0.62 38.78
C SER A 221 5.74 1.19 37.43
N GLN A 222 6.62 1.01 36.46
CA GLN A 222 6.37 1.38 35.08
C GLN A 222 5.60 0.27 34.35
N LYS A 223 4.41 0.59 33.89
CA LYS A 223 3.60 -0.30 33.07
C LYS A 223 3.49 0.23 31.65
N VAL A 224 4.06 -0.52 30.71
CA VAL A 224 3.92 -0.19 29.29
C VAL A 224 2.47 -0.37 28.88
N ARG A 225 1.82 0.71 28.47
CA ARG A 225 0.44 0.70 27.95
C ARG A 225 0.38 0.53 26.43
N LYS A 226 1.28 1.18 25.74
CA LYS A 226 1.35 1.13 24.28
C LYS A 226 2.80 0.96 23.86
N ASP A 227 3.03 0.00 23.00
CA ASP A 227 4.32 -0.27 22.38
C ASP A 227 4.04 -0.81 20.97
N ASP A 228 3.56 0.10 20.12
CA ASP A 228 3.01 -0.27 18.83
C ASP A 228 3.56 0.60 17.70
N LEU A 229 3.82 -0.05 16.58
CA LEU A 229 4.12 0.60 15.31
C LEU A 229 2.83 1.20 14.74
N CYS A 230 2.86 2.47 14.35
CA CYS A 230 1.72 3.21 13.81
C CYS A 230 2.02 3.78 12.44
N VAL A 231 1.00 3.76 11.58
CA VAL A 231 0.98 4.45 10.29
C VAL A 231 -0.22 5.38 10.28
N ASP A 232 0.03 6.66 10.39
CA ASP A 232 -1.00 7.69 10.41
C ASP A 232 -1.17 8.28 9.02
N LEU A 233 -2.35 8.11 8.41
CA LEU A 233 -2.68 8.79 7.16
C LEU A 233 -2.99 10.25 7.42
N ILE A 234 -2.37 11.12 6.66
CA ILE A 234 -2.52 12.57 6.75
C ILE A 234 -3.41 13.03 5.61
N ALA A 235 -4.43 13.81 5.94
CA ALA A 235 -5.24 14.46 4.92
C ALA A 235 -4.39 15.47 4.14
N PRO A 236 -4.44 15.47 2.79
CA PRO A 236 -3.55 16.30 1.98
C PRO A 236 -3.58 17.80 2.32
N GLU A 237 -4.73 18.30 2.73
CA GLU A 237 -4.88 19.68 3.18
C GLU A 237 -4.19 19.99 4.52
N ASN A 238 -3.76 18.98 5.25
CA ASN A 238 -3.04 19.12 6.53
C ASN A 238 -1.52 19.00 6.38
N PHE A 239 -1.02 18.91 5.17
CA PHE A 239 0.40 18.76 4.91
C PHE A 239 0.86 19.79 3.89
N ARG A 240 2.01 20.41 4.13
CA ARG A 240 2.59 21.44 3.28
C ARG A 240 4.04 21.08 2.96
N PHE A 241 4.38 21.21 1.71
CA PHE A 241 5.74 21.11 1.18
C PHE A 241 5.91 22.12 0.04
N ASP A 242 7.14 22.38 -0.35
CA ASP A 242 7.44 23.32 -1.41
C ASP A 242 6.94 22.79 -2.76
N PRO A 243 6.11 23.54 -3.49
CA PRO A 243 5.67 23.16 -4.84
C PRO A 243 6.81 23.00 -5.85
N MET A 244 7.97 23.62 -5.59
CA MET A 244 9.16 23.53 -6.44
C MET A 244 10.09 22.34 -6.11
N ALA A 245 9.74 21.53 -5.10
CA ALA A 245 10.47 20.31 -4.77
C ALA A 245 10.52 19.32 -5.96
N ASP A 246 11.46 18.39 -5.97
CA ASP A 246 11.50 17.35 -7.02
C ASP A 246 10.26 16.45 -6.89
N TRP A 247 9.48 16.37 -7.96
CA TRP A 247 8.27 15.57 -8.05
C TRP A 247 8.48 14.06 -7.78
N ARG A 248 9.72 13.56 -7.86
CA ARG A 248 10.05 12.16 -7.57
C ARG A 248 10.10 11.88 -6.06
N ASP A 249 10.60 12.88 -5.31
CA ASP A 249 10.69 12.81 -3.85
C ASP A 249 10.37 14.18 -3.24
N PRO A 250 9.08 14.55 -3.20
CA PRO A 250 8.68 15.86 -2.67
C PRO A 250 9.03 16.03 -1.19
N CYS A 251 9.02 14.93 -0.41
CA CYS A 251 9.34 15.00 1.00
C CYS A 251 10.84 15.21 1.26
N GLY A 252 11.73 14.48 0.58
CA GLY A 252 13.16 14.55 0.83
C GLY A 252 13.81 15.81 0.27
N THR A 253 13.30 16.34 -0.84
CA THR A 253 13.90 17.48 -1.55
C THR A 253 13.33 18.85 -1.16
N SER A 254 12.15 18.88 -0.53
CA SER A 254 11.55 20.15 -0.08
C SER A 254 12.43 20.84 0.97
N PRO A 255 12.65 22.16 0.89
CA PRO A 255 13.37 22.90 1.91
C PRO A 255 12.64 22.96 3.24
N TYR A 256 11.32 22.78 3.24
CA TYR A 256 10.49 22.75 4.43
C TYR A 256 9.35 21.75 4.31
N LEU A 257 8.89 21.24 5.45
CA LEU A 257 7.65 20.48 5.58
C LEU A 257 6.86 21.00 6.77
N ILE A 258 5.54 21.10 6.62
CA ILE A 258 4.62 21.45 7.71
C ILE A 258 3.55 20.36 7.79
N TYR A 259 3.48 19.69 8.94
CA TYR A 259 2.39 18.77 9.25
C TYR A 259 1.48 19.36 10.31
N MET A 260 0.23 19.60 9.95
CA MET A 260 -0.80 20.17 10.83
C MET A 260 -1.60 19.05 11.48
N MET A 261 -1.46 18.89 12.78
CA MET A 261 -2.12 17.85 13.57
C MET A 261 -3.22 18.46 14.45
N PRO A 262 -4.47 17.96 14.35
CA PRO A 262 -5.51 18.36 15.30
C PRO A 262 -5.24 17.73 16.66
N ILE A 263 -5.29 18.51 17.72
CA ILE A 263 -5.13 18.07 19.11
C ILE A 263 -6.19 18.74 19.98
N TYR A 264 -6.67 18.05 21.01
CA TYR A 264 -7.56 18.65 21.98
C TYR A 264 -6.78 19.55 22.95
N ALA A 265 -7.42 20.62 23.41
CA ALA A 265 -6.78 21.55 24.36
C ALA A 265 -6.34 20.83 25.65
N ALA A 266 -7.11 19.83 26.12
CA ALA A 266 -6.73 19.00 27.26
C ALA A 266 -5.43 18.24 27.04
N ASP A 267 -5.29 17.58 25.86
CA ASP A 267 -4.09 16.80 25.52
C ASP A 267 -2.87 17.71 25.32
N ALA A 268 -3.09 18.95 24.83
CA ALA A 268 -2.03 19.94 24.69
C ALA A 268 -1.50 20.40 26.07
N LEU A 269 -2.41 20.63 27.03
CA LEU A 269 -2.03 20.96 28.41
C LEU A 269 -1.28 19.80 29.08
N GLU A 270 -1.73 18.57 28.90
CA GLU A 270 -1.04 17.39 29.42
C GLU A 270 0.41 17.32 28.92
N LYS A 271 0.64 17.54 27.63
CA LYS A 271 2.01 17.57 27.05
C LYS A 271 2.88 18.71 27.60
N MET A 272 2.27 19.82 28.02
CA MET A 272 2.98 20.92 28.69
C MET A 272 3.34 20.62 30.14
N GLU A 273 2.63 19.69 30.77
CA GLU A 273 2.91 19.22 32.14
C GLU A 273 3.87 18.03 32.16
N GLN A 274 3.89 17.22 31.10
CA GLN A 274 4.80 16.08 30.98
C GLN A 274 6.25 16.57 30.87
N MET A 275 7.11 15.96 31.67
CA MET A 275 8.56 16.21 31.64
C MET A 275 9.24 15.20 30.73
N ASP A 276 10.23 15.62 30.00
CA ASP A 276 11.11 14.72 29.24
C ASP A 276 12.10 14.05 30.21
N ASP A 277 12.12 12.72 30.22
CA ASP A 277 13.00 11.91 31.11
C ASP A 277 14.50 12.20 30.93
N LYS A 278 14.90 12.67 29.75
CA LYS A 278 16.32 12.94 29.43
C LYS A 278 16.75 14.34 29.82
N THR A 279 15.91 15.32 29.59
CA THR A 279 16.24 16.75 29.77
C THR A 279 15.70 17.33 31.07
N GLY A 280 14.70 16.67 31.69
CA GLY A 280 14.00 17.18 32.85
C GLY A 280 13.21 18.48 32.59
N GLN A 281 13.01 18.81 31.31
CA GLN A 281 12.22 19.96 30.89
C GLN A 281 10.84 19.51 30.39
N PRO A 282 9.80 20.38 30.45
CA PRO A 282 8.51 20.03 29.86
C PRO A 282 8.65 19.76 28.36
N ILE A 283 7.94 18.77 27.87
CA ILE A 283 7.96 18.38 26.45
C ILE A 283 7.54 19.54 25.56
N TRP A 284 6.52 20.31 25.99
CA TRP A 284 6.09 21.52 25.35
C TRP A 284 6.24 22.72 26.28
N MET A 285 6.56 23.87 25.72
CA MET A 285 6.60 25.14 26.44
C MET A 285 5.21 25.48 26.99
N LYS A 286 5.17 26.02 28.21
CA LYS A 286 3.93 26.35 28.90
C LYS A 286 3.30 27.60 28.33
N HIS A 287 2.07 27.46 27.84
CA HIS A 287 1.21 28.55 27.42
C HIS A 287 -0.13 28.51 28.17
N SER A 288 -0.77 29.63 28.32
CA SER A 288 -2.10 29.68 28.92
C SER A 288 -3.17 29.12 27.96
N LEU A 289 -4.22 28.54 28.53
CA LEU A 289 -5.36 28.04 27.73
C LEU A 289 -5.97 29.16 26.86
N ALA A 290 -6.02 30.39 27.36
CA ALA A 290 -6.55 31.56 26.63
C ALA A 290 -5.72 31.89 25.38
N GLU A 291 -4.38 31.85 25.49
CA GLU A 291 -3.47 32.06 24.36
C GLU A 291 -3.65 30.95 23.32
N MET A 292 -3.67 29.68 23.74
CA MET A 292 -3.90 28.58 22.81
C MET A 292 -5.24 28.68 22.08
N LEU A 293 -6.32 29.04 22.78
CA LEU A 293 -7.64 29.19 22.18
C LEU A 293 -7.72 30.42 21.23
N SER A 294 -6.86 31.44 21.42
CA SER A 294 -6.79 32.57 20.47
C SER A 294 -6.33 32.15 19.08
N THR A 295 -5.50 31.11 18.98
CA THR A 295 -5.00 30.59 17.69
C THR A 295 -6.07 29.82 16.91
N ARG A 296 -7.15 29.35 17.57
CA ARG A 296 -8.17 28.44 17.00
C ARG A 296 -8.87 29.00 15.74
N ARG A 297 -9.20 30.28 15.71
CA ARG A 297 -10.06 30.87 14.67
C ARG A 297 -9.38 31.15 13.33
N LYS A 298 -8.06 30.98 13.25
CA LYS A 298 -7.27 31.36 12.06
C LYS A 298 -7.04 30.21 11.08
N TRP A 299 -7.43 28.98 11.45
CA TRP A 299 -7.10 27.75 10.69
C TRP A 299 -8.29 27.24 9.89
N TYR A 300 -8.87 28.12 9.07
CA TYR A 300 -9.94 27.79 8.16
C TYR A 300 -9.33 27.21 6.88
N ASP A 301 -9.67 25.98 6.54
CA ASP A 301 -9.33 25.35 5.27
C ASP A 301 -10.61 24.87 4.58
N ARG A 302 -10.82 25.31 3.33
CA ARG A 302 -12.04 25.04 2.55
C ARG A 302 -12.19 23.55 2.23
N THR A 303 -11.09 22.87 1.88
CA THR A 303 -11.08 21.44 1.58
C THR A 303 -11.43 20.62 2.80
N ARG A 304 -10.83 20.97 3.96
CA ARG A 304 -11.17 20.36 5.25
C ARG A 304 -12.64 20.53 5.60
N GLN A 305 -13.19 21.73 5.44
CA GLN A 305 -14.59 21.97 5.69
C GLN A 305 -15.49 21.17 4.73
N ALA A 306 -15.16 21.08 3.46
CA ALA A 306 -15.89 20.26 2.49
C ALA A 306 -15.89 18.77 2.86
N ARG A 307 -14.78 18.27 3.41
CA ARG A 307 -14.62 16.88 3.86
C ARG A 307 -15.36 16.62 5.18
N GLU A 308 -15.16 17.48 6.18
CA GLU A 308 -15.66 17.29 7.55
C GLU A 308 -17.06 17.89 7.76
N GLY A 309 -17.49 18.85 6.95
CA GLY A 309 -18.72 19.63 7.15
C GLY A 309 -20.03 18.83 7.17
N ARG A 310 -19.98 17.53 6.81
CA ARG A 310 -21.13 16.62 6.91
C ARG A 310 -21.22 15.88 8.24
N GLU A 311 -20.09 15.64 8.88
CA GLU A 311 -19.99 14.73 10.03
C GLU A 311 -19.72 15.48 11.34
N ARG A 312 -19.17 16.69 11.26
CA ARG A 312 -18.89 17.51 12.43
C ARG A 312 -19.98 18.54 12.67
N ILE A 313 -20.60 18.47 13.82
CA ILE A 313 -21.25 19.61 14.44
C ILE A 313 -20.13 20.60 14.71
N ASP A 314 -20.12 21.75 14.01
CA ASP A 314 -19.09 22.75 14.18
C ASP A 314 -19.15 23.28 15.62
N PRO A 315 -18.14 23.01 16.47
CA PRO A 315 -18.14 23.52 17.83
C PRO A 315 -17.86 25.03 17.87
N ALA A 316 -17.85 25.71 16.70
CA ALA A 316 -17.66 27.15 16.64
C ALA A 316 -18.75 27.96 17.36
N ASP A 317 -19.92 27.37 17.57
CA ASP A 317 -20.97 27.96 18.43
C ASP A 317 -20.71 27.76 19.93
N ASP A 318 -19.69 26.97 20.30
CA ASP A 318 -19.34 26.81 21.71
C ASP A 318 -18.59 28.03 22.22
N GLN A 319 -19.33 28.97 22.76
CA GLN A 319 -18.83 30.23 23.33
C GLN A 319 -17.97 30.01 24.60
N ALA A 320 -17.94 28.81 25.14
CA ALA A 320 -17.09 28.46 26.27
C ALA A 320 -15.81 27.82 25.75
N GLY A 321 -14.66 28.46 25.95
CA GLY A 321 -13.34 27.89 25.78
C GLY A 321 -13.25 26.58 26.57
N ASN A 322 -13.50 25.47 25.90
CA ASN A 322 -13.63 24.16 26.53
C ASN A 322 -12.34 23.37 26.32
N MET A 323 -11.97 22.56 27.30
CA MET A 323 -10.83 21.62 27.19
C MET A 323 -10.92 20.66 26.01
N TYR A 324 -12.12 20.45 25.46
CA TYR A 324 -12.38 19.63 24.28
C TYR A 324 -12.33 20.42 22.96
N SER A 325 -11.92 21.69 23.00
CA SER A 325 -11.70 22.47 21.76
C SER A 325 -10.53 21.90 20.97
N THR A 326 -10.72 21.74 19.66
CA THR A 326 -9.66 21.30 18.76
C THR A 326 -8.71 22.46 18.44
N LEU A 327 -7.45 22.27 18.69
CA LEU A 327 -6.33 23.14 18.35
C LEU A 327 -5.51 22.49 17.24
N TRP A 328 -4.67 23.29 16.59
CA TRP A 328 -3.81 22.81 15.51
C TRP A 328 -2.34 22.96 15.90
N ALA A 329 -1.70 21.83 16.18
CA ALA A 329 -0.27 21.78 16.40
C ALA A 329 0.44 21.54 15.06
N HIS A 330 1.41 22.35 14.72
CA HIS A 330 2.20 22.23 13.51
C HIS A 330 3.58 21.70 13.84
N MET A 331 3.94 20.56 13.23
CA MET A 331 5.30 20.08 13.16
C MET A 331 5.95 20.76 11.96
N ASN A 332 6.93 21.60 12.22
CA ASN A 332 7.71 22.29 11.20
C ASN A 332 9.06 21.61 11.08
N ILE A 333 9.42 21.18 9.87
CA ILE A 333 10.76 20.69 9.54
C ILE A 333 11.30 21.67 8.52
N VAL A 334 12.44 22.29 8.83
CA VAL A 334 13.05 23.32 7.99
C VAL A 334 14.53 22.97 7.81
N LYS A 335 15.01 23.07 6.59
CA LYS A 335 16.41 22.83 6.26
C LYS A 335 17.24 24.06 6.55
N VAL A 336 18.20 23.94 7.48
CA VAL A 336 19.10 25.02 7.92
C VAL A 336 20.54 24.54 7.81
N ASN A 337 21.37 25.25 7.06
CA ASN A 337 22.79 24.91 6.87
C ASN A 337 23.06 23.47 6.42
N GLY A 338 22.10 22.86 5.73
CA GLY A 338 22.20 21.48 5.26
C GLY A 338 21.53 20.44 6.17
N ASP A 339 21.27 20.76 7.44
CA ASP A 339 20.61 19.91 8.42
C ASP A 339 19.11 20.18 8.47
N ASP A 340 18.30 19.14 8.69
CA ASP A 340 16.87 19.29 8.93
C ASP A 340 16.62 19.54 10.42
N MET A 341 16.05 20.72 10.73
CA MET A 341 15.66 21.12 12.08
C MET A 341 14.15 20.98 12.25
N MET A 342 13.72 20.38 13.35
CA MET A 342 12.32 20.18 13.70
C MET A 342 11.95 21.02 14.93
N PHE A 343 10.80 21.70 14.86
CA PHE A 343 10.19 22.39 16.00
C PHE A 343 8.66 22.38 15.86
N TRP A 344 7.98 22.49 16.99
CA TRP A 344 6.52 22.53 17.05
C TRP A 344 6.00 23.93 17.34
N THR A 345 4.89 24.26 16.69
CA THR A 345 4.16 25.51 16.95
C THR A 345 2.67 25.24 17.14
N MET A 346 2.00 26.05 17.96
CA MET A 346 0.54 26.07 18.00
C MET A 346 0.03 27.07 16.96
N GLY A 347 -0.50 26.52 15.87
CA GLY A 347 -0.70 27.32 14.68
C GLY A 347 0.63 27.86 14.15
N THR A 348 0.66 29.15 13.76
CA THR A 348 1.88 29.87 13.41
C THR A 348 2.22 30.96 14.41
N GLU A 349 1.68 30.92 15.63
CA GLU A 349 1.76 32.04 16.57
C GLU A 349 2.52 31.72 17.86
N LEU A 350 2.42 30.50 18.36
CA LEU A 350 3.03 30.11 19.63
C LEU A 350 4.04 29.00 19.40
N LEU A 351 5.26 29.19 19.87
CA LEU A 351 6.30 28.18 19.85
C LEU A 351 6.05 27.16 20.97
N LEU A 352 6.04 25.86 20.63
CA LEU A 352 5.85 24.77 21.59
C LEU A 352 7.17 24.08 21.97
N THR A 353 8.12 23.98 21.04
CA THR A 353 9.41 23.33 21.30
C THR A 353 10.54 24.13 20.70
N LYS A 354 11.72 24.04 21.33
CA LYS A 354 12.96 24.52 20.71
C LYS A 354 13.29 23.69 19.47
N PRO A 355 14.05 24.24 18.52
CA PRO A 355 14.48 23.49 17.34
C PRO A 355 15.46 22.39 17.76
N VAL A 356 15.22 21.18 17.26
CA VAL A 356 16.03 19.98 17.49
C VAL A 356 16.39 19.38 16.12
N LYS A 357 17.57 18.81 15.97
CA LYS A 357 17.91 18.10 14.73
C LYS A 357 16.95 16.93 14.51
N LEU A 358 16.51 16.75 13.28
CA LEU A 358 15.56 15.69 12.94
C LEU A 358 16.10 14.30 13.29
N THR A 359 17.40 14.06 13.11
CA THR A 359 18.08 12.80 13.47
C THR A 359 18.14 12.55 14.98
N GLU A 360 18.10 13.59 15.80
CA GLU A 360 17.98 13.45 17.26
C GLU A 360 16.55 13.11 17.69
N ALA A 361 15.57 13.75 17.03
CA ALA A 361 14.15 13.49 17.30
C ALA A 361 13.70 12.12 16.76
N PHE A 362 14.28 11.67 15.65
CA PHE A 362 13.98 10.40 15.00
C PHE A 362 15.25 9.62 14.69
N PRO A 363 15.88 8.99 15.70
CA PRO A 363 17.20 8.35 15.53
C PRO A 363 17.22 7.13 14.60
N HIS A 364 16.05 6.60 14.23
CA HIS A 364 15.91 5.52 13.24
C HIS A 364 16.01 5.99 11.78
N LEU A 365 15.93 7.30 11.52
CA LEU A 365 16.08 7.87 10.18
C LEU A 365 17.55 8.08 9.83
N ARG A 366 17.85 7.92 8.54
CA ARG A 366 19.18 8.29 8.00
C ARG A 366 19.21 9.80 7.72
N ASP A 367 20.42 10.32 7.59
CA ASP A 367 20.62 11.72 7.21
C ASP A 367 19.90 12.03 5.88
N GLY A 368 19.08 13.09 5.88
CA GLY A 368 18.28 13.50 4.74
C GLY A 368 16.97 12.74 4.55
N GLU A 369 16.66 11.73 5.37
CA GLU A 369 15.35 11.08 5.36
C GLU A 369 14.39 11.76 6.34
N ARG A 370 13.12 11.78 5.99
CA ARG A 370 12.04 12.38 6.79
C ARG A 370 10.96 11.35 7.12
N PRO A 371 10.24 11.46 8.26
CA PRO A 371 9.30 10.45 8.73
C PRO A 371 7.96 10.45 7.95
N PHE A 372 7.96 10.97 6.74
CA PHE A 372 6.79 11.08 5.89
C PHE A 372 6.99 10.35 4.57
N THR A 373 5.92 9.75 4.08
CA THR A 373 5.89 9.14 2.76
C THR A 373 4.76 9.77 1.95
N VAL A 374 5.09 10.26 0.76
CA VAL A 374 4.11 10.74 -0.23
C VAL A 374 4.01 9.71 -1.35
N GLY A 375 2.77 9.34 -1.69
CA GLY A 375 2.51 8.37 -2.72
C GLY A 375 1.47 8.85 -3.72
N PHE A 376 1.51 8.23 -4.90
CA PHE A 376 0.69 8.59 -6.04
C PHE A 376 0.05 7.34 -6.66
N SER A 377 -1.02 7.50 -7.40
CA SER A 377 -1.54 6.47 -8.32
C SER A 377 -1.38 6.85 -9.79
N THR A 378 -1.05 8.11 -10.04
CA THR A 378 -0.77 8.67 -11.36
C THR A 378 0.48 9.53 -11.26
N ILE A 379 1.37 9.42 -12.22
CA ILE A 379 2.58 10.25 -12.31
C ILE A 379 2.40 11.24 -13.44
N GLU A 380 2.53 12.53 -13.13
CA GLU A 380 2.67 13.61 -14.07
C GLU A 380 4.06 14.23 -13.89
N ALA A 381 4.88 14.16 -14.93
CA ALA A 381 6.24 14.67 -14.85
C ALA A 381 6.24 16.19 -14.52
N PHE A 382 7.10 16.57 -13.59
CA PHE A 382 7.26 17.95 -13.12
C PHE A 382 6.06 18.55 -12.37
N ARG A 383 5.16 17.71 -11.86
CA ARG A 383 4.03 18.13 -11.00
C ARG A 383 4.07 17.40 -9.68
N ASN A 384 4.06 18.14 -8.58
CA ASN A 384 4.01 17.60 -7.22
C ASN A 384 2.59 17.28 -6.75
N TYR A 385 1.59 17.85 -7.41
CA TYR A 385 0.18 17.58 -7.19
C TYR A 385 -0.43 17.06 -8.50
N PRO A 386 -0.24 15.77 -8.83
CA PRO A 386 -0.79 15.20 -10.05
C PRO A 386 -2.31 15.07 -9.96
N ALA A 387 -2.98 15.06 -11.12
CA ALA A 387 -4.42 14.87 -11.18
C ALA A 387 -4.80 13.44 -10.79
N GLY A 388 -5.71 13.31 -9.81
CA GLY A 388 -6.30 12.03 -9.44
C GLY A 388 -7.31 11.53 -10.48
N ASP A 389 -7.70 10.26 -10.39
CA ASP A 389 -8.66 9.66 -11.34
C ASP A 389 -10.01 10.39 -11.32
N VAL A 390 -10.47 10.85 -10.13
CA VAL A 390 -11.72 11.62 -10.01
C VAL A 390 -11.62 12.95 -10.76
N GLU A 391 -10.46 13.60 -10.72
CA GLU A 391 -10.20 14.84 -11.44
C GLU A 391 -10.22 14.62 -12.95
N GLN A 392 -9.50 13.61 -13.42
CA GLN A 392 -9.45 13.25 -14.85
C GLN A 392 -10.83 12.90 -15.39
N ALA A 393 -11.67 12.26 -14.58
CA ALA A 393 -13.03 11.86 -14.93
C ALA A 393 -14.07 12.99 -14.74
N SER A 394 -13.71 14.12 -14.14
CA SER A 394 -14.68 15.16 -13.71
C SER A 394 -15.46 15.75 -14.88
N GLY A 395 -14.81 16.03 -16.01
CA GLY A 395 -15.47 16.55 -17.22
C GLY A 395 -16.53 15.61 -17.77
N ILE A 396 -16.19 14.33 -17.91
CA ILE A 396 -17.11 13.29 -18.39
C ILE A 396 -18.28 13.11 -17.39
N GLN A 397 -18.00 13.13 -16.09
CA GLN A 397 -19.01 13.05 -15.05
C GLN A 397 -20.01 14.20 -15.10
N GLU A 398 -19.55 15.42 -15.31
CA GLU A 398 -20.41 16.60 -15.46
C GLU A 398 -21.29 16.52 -16.70
N GLU A 399 -20.75 16.03 -17.82
CA GLU A 399 -21.50 15.83 -19.06
C GLU A 399 -22.57 14.77 -18.89
N ILE A 400 -22.26 13.63 -18.26
CA ILE A 400 -23.24 12.57 -17.91
C ILE A 400 -24.37 13.18 -17.07
N ASN A 401 -24.06 14.00 -16.08
CA ASN A 401 -25.05 14.66 -15.24
C ASN A 401 -25.91 15.63 -16.04
N LEU A 402 -25.30 16.41 -16.94
CA LEU A 402 -25.97 17.38 -17.78
C LEU A 402 -26.98 16.71 -18.71
N VAL A 403 -26.54 15.70 -19.47
CA VAL A 403 -27.39 14.92 -20.41
C VAL A 403 -28.52 14.24 -19.66
N ALA A 404 -28.26 13.61 -18.52
CA ALA A 404 -29.28 12.95 -17.71
C ALA A 404 -30.34 13.95 -17.20
N ASN A 405 -29.93 15.12 -16.74
CA ASN A 405 -30.87 16.14 -16.22
C ASN A 405 -31.67 16.80 -17.34
N GLN A 406 -31.06 17.10 -18.51
CA GLN A 406 -31.78 17.59 -19.68
C GLN A 406 -32.83 16.61 -20.16
N ARG A 407 -32.51 15.30 -20.19
CA ARG A 407 -33.44 14.24 -20.53
C ARG A 407 -34.62 14.19 -19.58
N LEU A 408 -34.36 14.21 -18.26
CA LEU A 408 -35.41 14.23 -17.23
C LEU A 408 -36.27 15.49 -17.33
N ASP A 409 -35.73 16.64 -17.67
CA ASP A 409 -36.50 17.86 -17.88
C ASP A 409 -37.35 17.80 -19.13
N ASN A 410 -36.85 17.18 -20.24
CA ASN A 410 -37.65 16.94 -21.44
C ASN A 410 -38.83 15.98 -21.14
N VAL A 411 -38.57 14.86 -20.45
CA VAL A 411 -39.65 13.94 -20.03
C VAL A 411 -40.71 14.65 -19.18
N LYS A 412 -40.26 15.49 -18.23
CA LYS A 412 -41.21 16.30 -17.42
C LYS A 412 -42.03 17.25 -18.25
N LEU A 413 -41.45 17.88 -19.28
CA LEU A 413 -42.15 18.79 -20.19
C LEU A 413 -43.14 18.03 -21.10
N VAL A 414 -42.81 16.85 -21.53
CA VAL A 414 -43.71 15.99 -22.33
C VAL A 414 -44.89 15.49 -21.50
N LEU A 415 -44.61 15.07 -20.24
CA LEU A 415 -45.66 14.60 -19.33
C LEU A 415 -46.54 15.73 -18.79
N ASN A 416 -45.94 16.87 -18.44
CA ASN A 416 -46.62 18.04 -17.92
C ASN A 416 -46.65 19.12 -19.01
N LYS A 417 -47.64 19.05 -19.88
CA LYS A 417 -47.80 19.98 -21.00
C LYS A 417 -47.93 21.41 -20.52
N ARG A 418 -47.36 22.35 -21.27
CA ARG A 418 -47.59 23.78 -21.06
C ARG A 418 -48.84 24.22 -21.82
N TYR A 419 -49.56 25.12 -21.20
CA TYR A 419 -50.76 25.69 -21.75
C TYR A 419 -50.57 27.21 -21.99
N TYR A 420 -50.97 27.66 -23.18
CA TYR A 420 -51.18 29.08 -23.43
C TYR A 420 -52.65 29.35 -23.16
N VAL A 421 -52.89 30.21 -22.16
CA VAL A 421 -54.25 30.63 -21.79
C VAL A 421 -54.44 32.04 -22.25
N LYS A 422 -55.52 32.33 -22.96
CA LYS A 422 -55.85 33.65 -23.46
C LYS A 422 -56.12 34.57 -22.25
N ARG A 423 -55.52 35.75 -22.27
CA ARG A 423 -55.67 36.76 -21.19
C ARG A 423 -57.13 37.21 -21.12
N GLY A 424 -57.78 37.05 -19.97
CA GLY A 424 -59.17 37.44 -19.74
C GLY A 424 -60.21 36.35 -20.05
N SER A 425 -59.81 35.12 -20.43
CA SER A 425 -60.68 33.96 -20.54
C SER A 425 -61.09 33.46 -19.14
N GLN A 426 -62.33 32.96 -19.02
CA GLN A 426 -62.84 32.31 -17.80
C GLN A 426 -62.48 30.82 -17.84
N VAL A 427 -61.21 30.49 -17.60
CA VAL A 427 -60.70 29.12 -17.54
C VAL A 427 -60.40 28.78 -16.10
N ASP A 428 -60.81 27.61 -15.64
CA ASP A 428 -60.40 27.09 -14.34
C ASP A 428 -58.91 26.70 -14.39
N LEU A 429 -58.03 27.65 -14.01
CA LEU A 429 -56.59 27.48 -14.01
C LEU A 429 -56.15 26.44 -12.99
N ASP A 430 -56.86 26.30 -11.88
CA ASP A 430 -56.50 25.32 -10.83
C ASP A 430 -56.74 23.89 -11.28
N ALA A 431 -57.87 23.62 -11.95
CA ALA A 431 -58.13 22.35 -12.53
C ALA A 431 -57.18 21.99 -13.68
N LEU A 432 -56.83 22.98 -14.51
CA LEU A 432 -55.84 22.83 -15.60
C LEU A 432 -54.42 22.51 -15.09
N ILE A 433 -54.00 23.20 -14.00
CA ILE A 433 -52.66 22.98 -13.41
C ILE A 433 -52.59 21.64 -12.66
N ARG A 434 -53.63 21.24 -11.97
CA ARG A 434 -53.66 19.95 -11.23
C ARG A 434 -53.47 18.75 -12.12
N ASN A 435 -53.86 18.83 -13.41
CA ASN A 435 -53.68 17.80 -14.43
C ASN A 435 -54.05 16.36 -13.96
N VAL A 436 -55.20 16.24 -13.31
CA VAL A 436 -55.68 14.96 -12.77
C VAL A 436 -56.20 14.10 -13.93
N PRO A 437 -55.73 12.83 -14.07
CA PRO A 437 -56.23 11.93 -15.09
C PRO A 437 -57.76 11.76 -15.00
N GLY A 438 -58.48 12.08 -16.08
CA GLY A 438 -59.94 12.03 -16.13
C GLY A 438 -60.65 13.23 -15.51
N GLY A 439 -59.90 14.26 -15.04
CA GLY A 439 -60.47 15.51 -14.53
C GLY A 439 -61.04 16.39 -15.65
N GLY A 440 -62.17 17.04 -15.37
CA GLY A 440 -62.76 18.06 -16.27
C GLY A 440 -62.22 19.43 -15.93
N VAL A 441 -62.01 20.25 -16.97
CA VAL A 441 -61.63 21.68 -16.83
C VAL A 441 -62.76 22.52 -17.38
N MET A 442 -63.33 23.45 -16.60
CA MET A 442 -64.37 24.37 -17.07
C MET A 442 -63.73 25.53 -17.85
N MET A 443 -64.22 25.73 -19.09
CA MET A 443 -63.82 26.84 -19.96
C MET A 443 -64.94 27.20 -20.93
N ASN A 444 -64.96 28.44 -21.42
CA ASN A 444 -65.99 28.91 -22.31
C ASN A 444 -65.83 28.43 -23.75
N ASP A 445 -64.62 28.50 -24.29
CA ASP A 445 -64.31 28.01 -25.65
C ASP A 445 -63.04 27.16 -25.63
N PRO A 446 -63.19 25.81 -25.72
CA PRO A 446 -62.05 24.88 -25.64
C PRO A 446 -61.00 25.06 -26.74
N GLU A 447 -61.39 25.58 -27.92
CA GLU A 447 -60.45 25.74 -29.04
C GLU A 447 -59.70 27.07 -28.99
N LYS A 448 -60.28 28.14 -28.39
CA LYS A 448 -59.70 29.48 -28.43
C LYS A 448 -59.11 29.96 -27.10
N ASP A 449 -59.56 29.40 -26.00
CA ASP A 449 -59.17 29.90 -24.68
C ASP A 449 -57.91 29.21 -24.16
N VAL A 450 -57.63 27.96 -24.57
CA VAL A 450 -56.46 27.21 -24.13
C VAL A 450 -55.80 26.50 -25.34
N GLN A 451 -54.54 26.82 -25.55
CA GLN A 451 -53.72 26.10 -26.53
C GLN A 451 -52.66 25.26 -25.82
N THR A 452 -52.61 23.98 -26.09
CA THR A 452 -51.56 23.11 -25.57
C THR A 452 -50.27 23.27 -26.39
N VAL A 453 -49.12 23.38 -25.70
CA VAL A 453 -47.80 23.37 -26.33
C VAL A 453 -47.39 21.91 -26.46
N ASP A 454 -47.38 21.41 -27.69
CA ASP A 454 -46.86 20.06 -27.93
C ASP A 454 -45.34 20.06 -27.96
N THR A 455 -44.71 19.49 -26.91
CA THR A 455 -43.27 19.28 -26.85
C THR A 455 -43.02 17.85 -27.32
N ARG A 456 -42.20 17.74 -28.38
CA ARG A 456 -41.81 16.40 -28.90
C ARG A 456 -40.79 15.78 -27.96
N ASP A 457 -40.91 14.45 -27.78
CA ASP A 457 -39.86 13.69 -27.09
C ASP A 457 -38.63 13.50 -28.03
N VAL A 458 -37.51 14.08 -27.62
CA VAL A 458 -36.23 14.01 -28.34
C VAL A 458 -35.18 13.25 -27.53
N THR A 459 -35.60 12.41 -26.58
CA THR A 459 -34.70 11.76 -25.64
C THR A 459 -33.94 10.57 -26.21
N GLY A 460 -34.32 10.05 -27.40
CA GLY A 460 -33.72 8.84 -27.98
C GLY A 460 -32.21 8.91 -28.19
N SER A 461 -31.68 10.02 -28.73
CA SER A 461 -30.26 10.21 -28.94
C SER A 461 -29.46 10.39 -27.64
N SER A 462 -30.14 10.91 -26.60
CA SER A 462 -29.49 11.13 -25.29
C SER A 462 -29.13 9.83 -24.54
N TYR A 463 -29.79 8.72 -24.84
CA TYR A 463 -29.45 7.42 -24.29
C TYR A 463 -28.16 6.89 -24.94
N GLN A 464 -28.02 7.03 -26.27
CA GLN A 464 -26.81 6.62 -26.98
C GLN A 464 -25.60 7.45 -26.54
N GLU A 465 -25.79 8.76 -26.32
CA GLU A 465 -24.71 9.63 -25.82
C GLU A 465 -24.30 9.26 -24.39
N GLN A 466 -25.25 8.96 -23.51
CA GLN A 466 -24.93 8.50 -22.16
C GLN A 466 -24.17 7.17 -22.17
N ASP A 467 -24.51 6.24 -23.06
CA ASP A 467 -23.80 4.97 -23.19
C ASP A 467 -22.38 5.20 -23.69
N ARG A 468 -22.18 6.10 -24.67
CA ARG A 468 -20.88 6.50 -25.17
C ARG A 468 -20.00 7.13 -24.08
N LEU A 469 -20.54 8.11 -23.35
CA LEU A 469 -19.82 8.74 -22.22
C LEU A 469 -19.47 7.74 -21.13
N SER A 470 -20.32 6.73 -20.91
CA SER A 470 -20.01 5.67 -19.95
C SER A 470 -18.85 4.79 -20.42
N VAL A 471 -18.75 4.52 -21.72
CA VAL A 471 -17.63 3.77 -22.32
C VAL A 471 -16.34 4.59 -22.25
N GLU A 472 -16.38 5.87 -22.58
CA GLU A 472 -15.21 6.78 -22.51
C GLU A 472 -14.67 6.87 -21.06
N LEU A 473 -15.57 6.93 -20.07
CA LEU A 473 -15.16 6.92 -18.66
C LEU A 473 -14.52 5.56 -18.27
N ASP A 474 -15.10 4.45 -18.74
CA ASP A 474 -14.58 3.12 -18.47
C ASP A 474 -13.20 2.92 -19.13
N GLU A 475 -12.99 3.44 -20.34
CA GLU A 475 -11.69 3.42 -21.03
C GLU A 475 -10.63 4.25 -20.29
N LEU A 476 -11.00 5.45 -19.84
CA LEU A 476 -10.09 6.33 -19.09
C LEU A 476 -9.57 5.66 -17.80
N THR A 477 -10.42 4.90 -17.13
CA THR A 477 -10.12 4.34 -15.81
C THR A 477 -9.71 2.88 -15.83
N GLY A 478 -9.76 2.25 -17.01
CA GLY A 478 -9.50 0.82 -17.16
C GLY A 478 -10.54 -0.06 -16.43
N SER A 479 -11.72 0.49 -16.13
CA SER A 479 -12.82 -0.28 -15.52
C SER A 479 -13.88 -0.56 -16.58
N PHE A 480 -14.10 -1.84 -16.93
CA PHE A 480 -15.15 -2.19 -17.90
C PHE A 480 -16.45 -2.54 -17.21
N SER A 481 -17.49 -1.77 -17.52
CA SER A 481 -18.87 -2.08 -17.12
C SER A 481 -19.54 -3.01 -18.13
N GLN A 482 -20.67 -3.64 -17.73
CA GLN A 482 -21.47 -4.43 -18.67
C GLN A 482 -21.94 -3.64 -19.89
N THR A 483 -22.08 -2.32 -19.77
CA THR A 483 -22.50 -1.42 -20.84
C THR A 483 -21.41 -1.28 -21.92
N SER A 484 -20.14 -1.14 -21.52
CA SER A 484 -19.01 -1.09 -22.46
C SER A 484 -18.83 -2.42 -23.20
N VAL A 485 -19.09 -3.53 -22.53
CA VAL A 485 -19.07 -4.87 -23.12
C VAL A 485 -20.19 -5.03 -24.16
N GLN A 486 -21.41 -4.56 -23.87
CA GLN A 486 -22.56 -4.67 -24.80
C GLN A 486 -22.43 -3.77 -26.04
N SER A 487 -21.76 -2.62 -25.94
CA SER A 487 -21.62 -1.69 -27.08
C SER A 487 -20.66 -2.21 -28.17
N ASN A 488 -19.73 -3.09 -27.83
CA ASN A 488 -18.76 -3.68 -28.73
C ASN A 488 -19.18 -5.06 -29.24
N LYS A 489 -20.26 -5.13 -30.01
CA LYS A 489 -20.87 -6.39 -30.50
C LYS A 489 -19.89 -7.32 -31.22
N ASN A 490 -18.93 -6.79 -31.95
CA ASN A 490 -18.00 -7.59 -32.76
C ASN A 490 -16.90 -8.29 -31.94
N LEU A 491 -16.57 -7.81 -30.75
CA LEU A 491 -15.58 -8.42 -29.83
C LEU A 491 -16.24 -9.39 -28.83
N ASN A 492 -17.54 -9.22 -28.56
CA ASN A 492 -18.27 -10.04 -27.60
C ASN A 492 -18.67 -11.43 -28.13
N GLU A 493 -18.55 -11.69 -29.43
CA GLU A 493 -18.94 -12.97 -30.01
C GLU A 493 -17.91 -14.08 -29.79
N THR A 494 -16.71 -13.75 -29.32
CA THR A 494 -15.66 -14.74 -29.05
C THR A 494 -15.09 -14.62 -27.63
N VAL A 495 -14.87 -15.76 -26.98
CA VAL A 495 -14.23 -15.83 -25.65
C VAL A 495 -12.88 -15.11 -25.66
N GLY A 496 -12.09 -15.26 -26.71
CA GLY A 496 -10.81 -14.59 -26.89
C GLY A 496 -10.91 -13.06 -27.03
N GLY A 497 -12.00 -12.54 -27.61
CA GLY A 497 -12.26 -11.10 -27.70
C GLY A 497 -12.59 -10.50 -26.34
N MET A 498 -13.38 -11.19 -25.52
CA MET A 498 -13.66 -10.80 -24.15
C MET A 498 -12.41 -10.86 -23.26
N GLU A 499 -11.58 -11.90 -23.40
CA GLU A 499 -10.31 -12.00 -22.69
C GLU A 499 -9.33 -10.88 -23.08
N ALA A 500 -9.24 -10.53 -24.35
CA ALA A 500 -8.38 -9.44 -24.82
C ALA A 500 -8.83 -8.08 -24.25
N MET A 501 -10.14 -7.80 -24.23
CA MET A 501 -10.68 -6.58 -23.61
C MET A 501 -10.42 -6.52 -22.11
N GLN A 502 -10.67 -7.62 -21.41
CA GLN A 502 -10.46 -7.72 -19.96
C GLN A 502 -8.97 -7.61 -19.59
N SER A 503 -8.08 -8.14 -20.42
CA SER A 503 -6.63 -8.01 -20.21
C SER A 503 -6.12 -6.59 -20.49
N GLY A 504 -6.68 -5.89 -21.48
CA GLY A 504 -6.34 -4.50 -21.78
C GLY A 504 -6.77 -3.54 -20.65
N ALA A 505 -7.97 -3.76 -20.12
CA ALA A 505 -8.46 -3.00 -18.96
C ALA A 505 -7.61 -3.23 -17.71
N GLY A 506 -7.29 -4.49 -17.43
CA GLY A 506 -6.43 -4.83 -16.30
C GLY A 506 -5.08 -4.12 -16.36
N ALA A 507 -4.53 -3.91 -17.57
CA ALA A 507 -3.23 -3.26 -17.73
C ALA A 507 -3.21 -1.79 -17.23
N VAL A 508 -4.28 -1.01 -17.44
CA VAL A 508 -4.38 0.38 -16.95
C VAL A 508 -4.48 0.41 -15.43
N GLN A 509 -5.29 -0.47 -14.85
CA GLN A 509 -5.41 -0.59 -13.40
C GLN A 509 -4.10 -1.10 -12.78
N ASP A 510 -3.48 -2.12 -13.36
CA ASP A 510 -2.19 -2.65 -12.90
C ASP A 510 -1.08 -1.58 -12.94
N TYR A 511 -1.08 -0.69 -13.94
CA TYR A 511 -0.15 0.42 -14.02
C TYR A 511 -0.32 1.41 -12.85
N GLY A 512 -1.54 1.84 -12.56
CA GLY A 512 -1.83 2.72 -11.42
C GLY A 512 -1.50 2.07 -10.07
N LEU A 513 -1.79 0.77 -9.92
CA LEU A 513 -1.41 0.00 -8.74
C LEU A 513 0.10 -0.08 -8.57
N ARG A 514 0.84 -0.32 -9.66
CA ARG A 514 2.30 -0.38 -9.62
C ARG A 514 2.91 0.94 -9.17
N ILE A 515 2.42 2.07 -9.68
CA ILE A 515 2.86 3.39 -9.21
C ILE A 515 2.61 3.53 -7.71
N PHE A 516 1.42 3.18 -7.23
CA PHE A 516 1.06 3.28 -5.83
C PHE A 516 1.95 2.39 -4.94
N PHE A 517 2.27 1.17 -5.38
CA PHE A 517 3.16 0.29 -4.65
C PHE A 517 4.59 0.83 -4.57
N GLU A 518 5.14 1.30 -5.69
CA GLU A 518 6.51 1.82 -5.74
C GLU A 518 6.66 3.17 -5.01
N THR A 519 5.63 4.04 -5.03
CA THR A 519 5.73 5.38 -4.45
C THR A 519 5.31 5.45 -2.98
N TRP A 520 4.34 4.61 -2.55
CA TRP A 520 3.83 4.68 -1.19
C TRP A 520 4.06 3.41 -0.37
N VAL A 521 3.69 2.23 -0.90
CA VAL A 521 3.70 1.00 -0.10
C VAL A 521 5.12 0.58 0.26
N GLU A 522 6.02 0.49 -0.73
CA GLU A 522 7.41 0.10 -0.49
C GLU A 522 8.17 1.07 0.43
N PRO A 523 8.14 2.40 0.21
CA PRO A 523 8.78 3.35 1.12
C PRO A 523 8.20 3.29 2.54
N THR A 524 6.87 3.18 2.68
CA THR A 524 6.20 3.05 3.98
C THR A 524 6.68 1.79 4.72
N LEU A 525 6.68 0.64 4.05
CA LEU A 525 7.14 -0.62 4.64
C LEU A 525 8.64 -0.59 4.98
N ARG A 526 9.45 0.12 4.19
CA ARG A 526 10.87 0.32 4.48
C ARG A 526 11.08 1.14 5.75
N GLN A 527 10.33 2.23 5.92
CA GLN A 527 10.38 3.02 7.17
C GLN A 527 9.85 2.22 8.37
N MET A 528 8.76 1.47 8.18
CA MET A 528 8.22 0.58 9.21
C MET A 528 9.23 -0.49 9.64
N MET A 529 9.98 -1.06 8.68
CA MET A 529 11.03 -2.03 8.96
C MET A 529 12.11 -1.43 9.85
N ARG A 530 12.56 -0.20 9.54
CA ARG A 530 13.56 0.50 10.37
C ARG A 530 13.05 0.81 11.77
N LEU A 531 11.77 1.20 11.90
CA LEU A 531 11.15 1.39 13.19
C LEU A 531 11.14 0.09 14.00
N VAL A 532 10.81 -1.04 13.38
CA VAL A 532 10.87 -2.37 14.01
C VAL A 532 12.31 -2.71 14.41
N GLN A 533 13.27 -2.51 13.52
CA GLN A 533 14.69 -2.78 13.82
C GLN A 533 15.21 -1.99 15.02
N TYR A 534 14.72 -0.76 15.18
CA TYR A 534 15.24 0.17 16.18
C TYR A 534 14.52 0.11 17.52
N TYR A 535 13.18 -0.13 17.50
CA TYR A 535 12.33 -0.01 18.70
C TYR A 535 11.69 -1.32 19.17
N GLU A 536 11.84 -2.45 18.44
CA GLU A 536 11.19 -3.70 18.84
C GLU A 536 11.85 -4.31 20.08
N THR A 537 11.14 -4.33 21.19
CA THR A 537 11.58 -4.89 22.47
C THR A 537 10.67 -5.98 23.01
N ASP A 538 9.53 -6.25 22.36
CA ASP A 538 8.57 -7.25 22.84
C ASP A 538 9.15 -8.67 22.72
N ALA A 539 9.55 -9.23 23.85
CA ALA A 539 10.14 -10.57 23.94
C ALA A 539 9.21 -11.67 23.39
N THR A 540 7.89 -11.47 23.47
CA THR A 540 6.91 -12.43 22.94
C THR A 540 6.94 -12.44 21.43
N ILE A 541 6.94 -11.25 20.80
CA ILE A 541 6.99 -11.11 19.33
C ILE A 541 8.32 -11.63 18.81
N LEU A 542 9.44 -11.28 19.46
CA LEU A 542 10.78 -11.74 19.10
C LEU A 542 10.88 -13.28 19.20
N SER A 543 10.37 -13.88 20.27
CA SER A 543 10.36 -15.34 20.44
C SER A 543 9.50 -16.04 19.37
N LEU A 544 8.30 -15.53 19.07
CA LEU A 544 7.44 -16.08 18.01
C LEU A 544 8.08 -15.94 16.62
N ALA A 545 8.67 -14.79 16.34
CA ALA A 545 9.34 -14.55 15.06
C ALA A 545 10.58 -15.45 14.90
N GLY A 546 11.38 -15.61 15.96
CA GLY A 546 12.52 -16.52 15.97
C GLY A 546 12.15 -17.98 15.69
N LYS A 547 11.06 -18.46 16.30
CA LYS A 547 10.54 -19.80 16.04
C LYS A 547 10.05 -19.96 14.59
N ARG A 548 9.29 -18.99 14.06
CA ARG A 548 8.81 -18.99 12.67
C ARG A 548 9.94 -18.89 11.66
N ALA A 549 10.96 -18.09 11.92
CA ALA A 549 12.14 -17.99 11.08
C ALA A 549 13.07 -19.22 11.16
N GLN A 550 12.80 -20.16 12.09
CA GLN A 550 13.62 -21.33 12.36
C GLN A 550 15.10 -20.99 12.60
N LEU A 551 15.35 -19.91 13.36
CA LEU A 551 16.70 -19.35 13.55
C LEU A 551 17.67 -20.36 14.15
N TYR A 552 17.26 -21.10 15.19
CA TYR A 552 18.09 -22.11 15.80
C TYR A 552 18.39 -23.27 14.84
N GLN A 553 17.36 -23.79 14.18
CA GLN A 553 17.50 -24.97 13.31
C GLN A 553 18.32 -24.71 12.04
N ARG A 554 18.18 -23.49 11.46
CA ARG A 554 18.81 -23.15 10.17
C ARG A 554 20.13 -22.43 10.32
N PHE A 555 20.28 -21.60 11.34
CA PHE A 555 21.41 -20.70 11.49
C PHE A 555 22.18 -20.88 12.80
N GLY A 556 21.68 -21.71 13.73
CA GLY A 556 22.32 -21.95 15.03
C GLY A 556 22.26 -20.73 15.97
N ILE A 557 21.32 -19.79 15.75
CA ILE A 557 21.18 -18.57 16.55
C ILE A 557 20.12 -18.80 17.62
N ASP A 558 20.55 -18.78 18.90
CA ASP A 558 19.66 -18.99 20.06
C ASP A 558 18.96 -17.72 20.52
N GLN A 559 19.62 -16.58 20.42
CA GLN A 559 19.14 -15.28 20.91
C GLN A 559 19.15 -14.25 19.79
N ILE A 560 18.14 -13.38 19.82
CA ILE A 560 18.01 -12.27 18.89
C ILE A 560 18.68 -11.07 19.58
N ASN A 561 19.75 -10.58 18.98
CA ASN A 561 20.49 -9.41 19.45
C ASN A 561 20.26 -8.22 18.51
N ASP A 562 20.52 -7.01 18.99
CA ASP A 562 20.42 -5.77 18.19
C ASP A 562 21.27 -5.82 16.92
N ASP A 563 22.46 -6.42 16.99
CA ASP A 563 23.35 -6.59 15.82
C ASP A 563 22.69 -7.45 14.71
N LEU A 564 21.82 -8.39 15.07
CA LEU A 564 21.08 -9.19 14.12
C LEU A 564 19.90 -8.40 13.50
N LEU A 565 19.25 -7.54 14.28
CA LEU A 565 18.09 -6.77 13.80
C LEU A 565 18.53 -5.58 12.94
N LEU A 566 19.60 -4.89 13.29
CA LEU A 566 20.07 -3.64 12.67
C LEU A 566 20.83 -3.81 11.33
N GLN A 567 20.72 -4.97 10.70
CA GLN A 567 21.33 -5.20 9.39
C GLN A 567 20.64 -4.40 8.27
N GLU A 568 21.40 -4.02 7.25
CA GLU A 568 20.85 -3.37 6.06
C GLU A 568 20.02 -4.36 5.23
N LEU A 569 18.75 -4.02 5.05
CA LEU A 569 17.76 -4.87 4.38
C LEU A 569 17.02 -4.09 3.30
N THR A 570 16.72 -4.76 2.20
CA THR A 570 15.85 -4.23 1.15
C THR A 570 14.47 -4.83 1.28
N VAL A 571 13.46 -3.98 1.44
CA VAL A 571 12.05 -4.40 1.50
C VAL A 571 11.44 -4.25 0.11
N ARG A 572 10.79 -5.31 -0.36
CA ARG A 572 9.98 -5.33 -1.58
C ARG A 572 8.60 -5.83 -1.27
N VAL A 573 7.62 -5.36 -2.01
CA VAL A 573 6.24 -5.83 -1.87
C VAL A 573 6.05 -7.04 -2.79
N ASN A 574 5.60 -8.14 -2.20
CA ASN A 574 5.27 -9.34 -2.97
C ASN A 574 3.84 -9.23 -3.49
N VAL A 575 3.67 -8.48 -4.56
CA VAL A 575 2.36 -8.28 -5.18
C VAL A 575 2.24 -9.21 -6.39
N GLY A 576 1.18 -9.98 -6.41
CA GLY A 576 0.81 -10.78 -7.59
C GLY A 576 0.32 -9.91 -8.75
N MET A 577 1.14 -8.94 -9.20
CA MET A 577 0.78 -8.07 -10.31
C MET A 577 0.53 -8.86 -11.60
N GLY A 578 -0.50 -8.49 -12.33
CA GLY A 578 -0.90 -9.16 -13.59
C GLY A 578 -1.93 -10.28 -13.43
N ASN A 579 -2.43 -10.54 -12.22
CA ASN A 579 -3.53 -11.48 -11.98
C ASN A 579 -4.40 -11.00 -10.82
N THR A 580 -5.27 -10.05 -11.10
CA THR A 580 -6.33 -9.64 -10.18
C THR A 580 -7.38 -10.74 -9.94
N ASP A 581 -7.36 -11.79 -10.77
CA ASP A 581 -8.24 -12.94 -10.61
C ASP A 581 -7.51 -14.08 -9.85
N PRO A 582 -7.99 -14.47 -8.66
CA PRO A 582 -7.40 -15.55 -7.87
C PRO A 582 -7.31 -16.89 -8.63
N GLN A 583 -8.31 -17.18 -9.47
CA GLN A 583 -8.33 -18.44 -10.25
C GLN A 583 -7.20 -18.49 -11.29
N ARG A 584 -7.02 -17.40 -12.04
CA ARG A 584 -5.92 -17.29 -13.01
C ARG A 584 -4.55 -17.34 -12.35
N ARG A 585 -4.44 -16.81 -11.12
CA ARG A 585 -3.20 -16.88 -10.33
C ARG A 585 -2.86 -18.34 -9.97
N VAL A 586 -3.84 -19.09 -9.47
CA VAL A 586 -3.67 -20.52 -9.16
C VAL A 586 -3.28 -21.30 -10.42
N GLU A 587 -3.94 -21.05 -11.56
CA GLU A 587 -3.60 -21.70 -12.83
C GLU A 587 -2.16 -21.40 -13.28
N LYS A 588 -1.71 -20.12 -13.20
CA LYS A 588 -0.32 -19.75 -13.52
C LYS A 588 0.69 -20.35 -12.56
N LEU A 589 0.40 -20.40 -11.26
CA LEU A 589 1.22 -21.06 -10.26
C LEU A 589 1.33 -22.57 -10.55
N MET A 590 0.22 -23.24 -10.81
CA MET A 590 0.22 -24.65 -11.17
C MET A 590 0.99 -24.91 -12.46
N PHE A 591 0.83 -24.05 -13.48
CA PHE A 591 1.56 -24.14 -14.73
C PHE A 591 3.07 -23.95 -14.53
N ALA A 592 3.47 -22.91 -13.77
CA ALA A 592 4.87 -22.65 -13.45
C ALA A 592 5.50 -23.81 -12.65
N THR A 593 4.79 -24.32 -11.65
CA THR A 593 5.21 -25.44 -10.82
C THR A 593 5.39 -26.72 -11.64
N LYS A 594 4.42 -27.00 -12.51
CA LYS A 594 4.49 -28.17 -13.42
C LYS A 594 5.68 -28.08 -14.38
N ASN A 595 5.92 -26.89 -14.95
CA ASN A 595 7.06 -26.68 -15.85
C ASN A 595 8.39 -26.73 -15.09
N ALA A 596 8.48 -26.13 -13.90
CA ALA A 596 9.66 -26.19 -13.05
C ALA A 596 9.99 -27.64 -12.63
N ALA A 597 8.98 -28.47 -12.32
CA ALA A 597 9.17 -29.87 -11.98
C ALA A 597 9.72 -30.72 -13.15
N GLN A 598 9.52 -30.27 -14.39
CA GLN A 598 10.06 -30.95 -15.59
C GLN A 598 11.52 -30.61 -15.88
N LEU A 599 12.07 -29.56 -15.29
CA LEU A 599 13.47 -29.14 -15.47
C LEU A 599 14.41 -30.08 -14.68
N PRO A 600 15.50 -30.58 -15.30
CA PRO A 600 16.44 -31.47 -14.62
C PRO A 600 17.04 -30.83 -13.37
N GLY A 601 16.90 -31.44 -12.21
CA GLY A 601 17.45 -31.00 -10.92
C GLY A 601 16.61 -29.94 -10.17
N MET A 602 15.53 -29.44 -10.74
CA MET A 602 14.65 -28.46 -10.06
C MET A 602 13.58 -29.11 -9.19
N ALA A 603 13.12 -30.31 -9.53
CA ALA A 603 12.10 -31.04 -8.74
C ALA A 603 12.50 -31.23 -7.27
N GLY A 604 13.79 -31.50 -6.99
CA GLY A 604 14.31 -31.65 -5.62
C GLY A 604 14.58 -30.33 -4.87
N ARG A 605 14.54 -29.19 -5.55
CA ARG A 605 14.72 -27.85 -4.95
C ARG A 605 13.41 -27.15 -4.62
N MET A 606 12.31 -27.64 -5.19
CA MET A 606 10.98 -27.07 -4.95
C MET A 606 10.47 -27.43 -3.56
N LYS A 607 10.08 -26.42 -2.81
CA LYS A 607 9.41 -26.57 -1.53
C LYS A 607 7.90 -26.72 -1.78
N ALA A 608 7.43 -27.94 -1.82
CA ALA A 608 6.03 -28.26 -2.12
C ALA A 608 5.05 -27.68 -1.10
N SER A 609 5.46 -27.58 0.17
CA SER A 609 4.66 -26.96 1.23
C SER A 609 4.40 -25.46 0.98
N GLU A 610 5.44 -24.69 0.66
CA GLU A 610 5.29 -23.25 0.38
C GLU A 610 4.44 -22.97 -0.87
N VAL A 611 4.55 -23.83 -1.90
CA VAL A 611 3.70 -23.73 -3.10
C VAL A 611 2.24 -24.07 -2.77
N ALA A 612 2.01 -25.06 -1.94
CA ALA A 612 0.68 -25.43 -1.51
C ALA A 612 0.05 -24.33 -0.64
N ASP A 613 0.81 -23.76 0.31
CA ASP A 613 0.38 -22.65 1.15
C ASP A 613 -0.04 -21.44 0.31
N GLU A 614 0.72 -21.12 -0.75
CA GLU A 614 0.39 -20.02 -1.67
C GLU A 614 -0.88 -20.31 -2.50
N ILE A 615 -1.09 -21.54 -2.93
CA ILE A 615 -2.30 -21.94 -3.64
C ILE A 615 -3.53 -21.82 -2.73
N TYR A 616 -3.46 -22.34 -1.50
CA TYR A 616 -4.57 -22.23 -0.55
C TYR A 616 -4.80 -20.79 -0.11
N GLY A 617 -3.73 -20.01 0.07
CA GLY A 617 -3.81 -18.59 0.34
C GLY A 617 -4.54 -17.83 -0.77
N SER A 618 -4.23 -18.12 -2.02
CA SER A 618 -4.89 -17.54 -3.19
C SER A 618 -6.39 -17.92 -3.27
N LEU A 619 -6.78 -19.07 -2.68
CA LEU A 619 -8.17 -19.49 -2.56
C LEU A 619 -8.89 -18.87 -1.34
N GLY A 620 -8.21 -18.02 -0.56
CA GLY A 620 -8.77 -17.30 0.58
C GLY A 620 -8.59 -17.99 1.94
N TYR A 621 -7.86 -19.09 2.01
CA TYR A 621 -7.56 -19.76 3.28
C TYR A 621 -6.24 -19.21 3.85
N LYS A 622 -6.32 -18.37 4.88
CA LYS A 622 -5.13 -17.77 5.53
C LYS A 622 -4.24 -18.77 6.28
N ASP A 623 -4.78 -19.92 6.61
CA ASP A 623 -4.06 -21.01 7.29
C ASP A 623 -4.22 -22.30 6.48
N ALA A 624 -3.20 -22.60 5.69
CA ALA A 624 -3.16 -23.81 4.88
C ALA A 624 -2.64 -25.03 5.68
N THR A 625 -1.98 -24.81 6.83
CA THR A 625 -1.42 -25.89 7.66
C THR A 625 -2.48 -26.89 8.11
N ARG A 626 -3.72 -26.43 8.32
CA ARG A 626 -4.85 -27.29 8.68
C ARG A 626 -5.23 -28.34 7.63
N PHE A 627 -4.76 -28.18 6.39
CA PHE A 627 -5.02 -29.13 5.31
C PHE A 627 -3.88 -30.14 5.14
N PHE A 628 -2.75 -29.89 5.78
CA PHE A 628 -1.56 -30.74 5.72
C PHE A 628 -1.26 -31.28 7.10
N ARG A 629 -0.69 -32.49 7.13
CA ARG A 629 -0.19 -33.08 8.37
C ARG A 629 1.21 -32.55 8.64
N ASP A 630 1.54 -32.37 9.91
CA ASP A 630 2.90 -32.05 10.33
C ASP A 630 3.86 -33.17 9.97
N GLU A 631 5.16 -32.88 9.86
CA GLU A 631 6.17 -33.90 9.46
C GLU A 631 6.17 -35.14 10.38
N GLU A 632 5.86 -34.97 11.65
CA GLU A 632 5.75 -36.04 12.63
C GLU A 632 4.49 -36.87 12.40
N GLU A 633 3.35 -36.25 12.16
CA GLU A 633 2.10 -36.91 11.81
C GLU A 633 2.19 -37.61 10.44
N GLN A 634 2.93 -37.04 9.50
CA GLN A 634 3.16 -37.63 8.19
C GLN A 634 4.02 -38.89 8.31
N LYS A 635 5.07 -38.88 9.13
CA LYS A 635 5.90 -40.05 9.41
C LYS A 635 5.09 -41.14 10.09
N ALA A 636 4.32 -40.80 11.13
CA ALA A 636 3.44 -41.75 11.81
C ALA A 636 2.40 -42.36 10.86
N HIS A 637 1.79 -41.53 9.99
CA HIS A 637 0.84 -42.03 8.99
C HIS A 637 1.47 -42.88 7.89
N LEU A 638 2.72 -42.62 7.49
CA LEU A 638 3.47 -43.42 6.54
C LEU A 638 3.89 -44.79 7.16
N GLU A 639 4.14 -44.81 8.47
CA GLU A 639 4.40 -46.04 9.22
C GLU A 639 3.14 -46.90 9.38
N GLU A 640 1.97 -46.26 9.67
CA GLU A 640 0.68 -46.97 9.76
C GLU A 640 0.12 -47.41 8.41
N ASN A 641 0.32 -46.62 7.37
CA ASN A 641 -0.16 -46.85 6.02
C ASN A 641 1.00 -46.72 5.03
N PRO A 642 1.85 -47.73 4.88
CA PRO A 642 2.91 -47.68 3.88
C PRO A 642 2.29 -47.48 2.49
N PRO A 643 2.85 -46.60 1.65
CA PRO A 643 2.30 -46.33 0.33
C PRO A 643 2.20 -47.64 -0.43
N LYS A 644 0.99 -47.99 -0.87
CA LYS A 644 0.79 -49.09 -1.79
C LYS A 644 1.65 -48.81 -3.01
N GLU A 645 2.65 -49.64 -3.25
CA GLU A 645 3.49 -49.54 -4.45
C GLU A 645 2.59 -49.42 -5.67
N ASP A 646 2.85 -48.39 -6.48
CA ASP A 646 2.12 -48.17 -7.72
C ASP A 646 2.11 -49.46 -8.52
N PRO A 647 0.95 -49.99 -8.95
CA PRO A 647 0.88 -51.27 -9.64
C PRO A 647 1.79 -51.34 -10.89
N GLU A 648 2.07 -50.18 -11.53
CA GLU A 648 3.05 -50.12 -12.63
C GLU A 648 4.51 -50.29 -12.16
N ILE A 649 4.86 -49.75 -10.99
CA ILE A 649 6.21 -49.90 -10.42
C ILE A 649 6.41 -51.31 -9.89
N ALA A 650 5.39 -51.91 -9.26
CA ALA A 650 5.38 -53.27 -8.82
C ALA A 650 5.49 -54.23 -10.02
N LEU A 651 4.77 -53.99 -11.11
CA LEU A 651 4.87 -54.76 -12.36
C LEU A 651 6.25 -54.63 -12.99
N LYS A 652 6.86 -53.45 -13.05
CA LYS A 652 8.23 -53.25 -13.56
C LYS A 652 9.28 -53.91 -12.68
N LYS A 653 9.15 -53.90 -11.36
CA LYS A 653 10.04 -54.63 -10.45
C LYS A 653 9.92 -56.15 -10.68
N MET A 654 8.68 -56.67 -10.79
CA MET A 654 8.42 -58.05 -11.10
C MET A 654 8.97 -58.49 -12.47
N GLU A 655 8.86 -57.61 -13.49
CA GLU A 655 9.47 -57.87 -14.81
C GLU A 655 11.00 -57.84 -14.74
N LEU A 656 11.63 -56.98 -13.97
CA LEU A 656 13.08 -56.91 -13.76
C LEU A 656 13.59 -58.15 -13.00
N GLU A 657 12.87 -58.59 -11.96
CA GLU A 657 13.22 -59.80 -11.22
C GLU A 657 13.04 -61.06 -12.07
N THR A 658 11.98 -61.15 -12.87
CA THR A 658 11.78 -62.27 -13.82
C THR A 658 12.83 -62.25 -14.92
N ARG A 659 13.22 -61.12 -15.48
CA ARG A 659 14.33 -61.00 -16.43
C ARG A 659 15.68 -61.34 -15.79
N GLY A 660 15.90 -60.97 -14.53
CA GLY A 660 17.10 -61.40 -13.77
C GLY A 660 17.19 -62.87 -13.62
N LYS A 661 16.11 -63.55 -13.19
CA LYS A 661 16.04 -65.07 -13.08
C LYS A 661 16.16 -65.76 -14.43
N ASP A 662 15.56 -65.23 -15.49
CA ASP A 662 15.70 -65.80 -16.85
C ASP A 662 17.12 -65.60 -17.37
N ASN A 663 17.82 -64.56 -17.09
CA ASN A 663 19.23 -64.39 -17.46
C ASN A 663 20.15 -65.33 -16.68
N GLU A 664 19.90 -65.50 -15.37
CA GLU A 664 20.64 -66.48 -14.57
C GLU A 664 20.41 -67.92 -15.08
N MET A 665 19.16 -68.25 -15.40
CA MET A 665 18.85 -69.56 -15.99
C MET A 665 19.46 -69.74 -17.38
N ARG A 666 19.55 -68.76 -18.21
CA ARG A 666 20.26 -68.80 -19.50
C ARG A 666 21.74 -68.98 -19.30
N HIS A 667 22.33 -68.28 -18.36
CA HIS A 667 23.74 -68.35 -18.05
C HIS A 667 24.12 -69.79 -17.51
N GLN A 668 23.27 -70.32 -16.64
CA GLN A 668 23.43 -71.75 -16.18
C GLN A 668 23.28 -72.72 -17.31
N ARG A 669 22.33 -72.54 -18.24
CA ARG A 669 22.20 -73.43 -19.43
C ARG A 669 23.37 -73.27 -20.40
N GLU A 670 23.97 -72.08 -20.56
CA GLU A 670 25.18 -71.92 -21.37
C GLU A 670 26.39 -72.58 -20.73
N ILE A 671 26.57 -72.46 -19.42
CA ILE A 671 27.63 -73.11 -18.69
C ILE A 671 27.48 -74.68 -18.83
N MET A 672 26.27 -75.18 -18.62
CA MET A 672 25.99 -76.65 -18.77
C MET A 672 26.20 -77.12 -20.20
N LYS A 673 25.91 -76.33 -21.23
CA LYS A 673 26.21 -76.59 -22.64
C LYS A 673 27.71 -76.67 -22.90
N LEU A 674 28.46 -75.70 -22.38
CA LEU A 674 29.92 -75.66 -22.51
C LEU A 674 30.60 -76.78 -21.79
N GLU A 675 30.09 -77.19 -20.62
CA GLU A 675 30.58 -78.42 -19.94
C GLU A 675 30.27 -79.65 -20.73
N LEU A 676 29.09 -79.83 -21.31
CA LEU A 676 28.71 -80.94 -22.14
C LEU A 676 29.55 -81.02 -23.44
N GLU A 677 29.78 -79.88 -24.09
CA GLU A 677 30.65 -79.76 -25.26
C GLU A 677 32.12 -80.09 -24.92
N ALA A 678 32.59 -79.62 -23.75
CA ALA A 678 33.92 -79.99 -23.26
C ALA A 678 34.03 -81.46 -23.01
N GLN A 679 33.06 -82.07 -22.32
CA GLN A 679 33.02 -83.53 -22.09
C GLN A 679 32.98 -84.33 -23.39
N THR A 680 32.18 -83.92 -24.40
CA THR A 680 32.13 -84.59 -25.71
C THR A 680 33.42 -84.41 -26.50
N ARG A 681 34.11 -83.29 -26.43
CA ARG A 681 35.42 -83.05 -27.03
C ARG A 681 36.49 -83.95 -26.34
N PHE A 682 36.47 -84.00 -25.02
CA PHE A 682 37.39 -84.88 -24.27
C PHE A 682 37.15 -86.34 -24.56
N ALA A 683 35.91 -86.81 -24.67
CA ALA A 683 35.56 -88.15 -25.06
C ALA A 683 36.03 -88.50 -26.47
N LYS A 684 35.91 -87.54 -27.44
CA LYS A 684 36.40 -87.70 -28.79
C LYS A 684 37.94 -87.85 -28.85
N ILE A 685 38.66 -87.03 -28.12
CA ILE A 685 40.13 -87.06 -28.03
C ILE A 685 40.61 -88.37 -27.34
N ALA A 686 39.87 -88.82 -26.33
CA ALA A 686 40.19 -90.09 -25.66
C ALA A 686 39.98 -91.29 -26.58
N LEU A 687 38.98 -91.33 -27.41
CA LEU A 687 38.70 -92.34 -28.43
C LEU A 687 39.77 -92.37 -29.54
N GLU A 688 40.16 -91.15 -30.03
CA GLU A 688 41.18 -91.01 -31.08
C GLU A 688 42.59 -91.48 -30.63
N LYS A 689 42.93 -91.32 -29.34
CA LYS A 689 44.24 -91.63 -28.77
C LYS A 689 44.29 -92.92 -27.99
N ASN A 690 43.23 -93.75 -27.98
CA ASN A 690 43.09 -95.01 -27.28
C ASN A 690 43.56 -94.95 -25.81
N ILE A 691 43.29 -93.84 -25.12
CA ILE A 691 43.64 -93.63 -23.70
C ILE A 691 42.37 -93.61 -22.91
N LYS A 692 42.36 -94.23 -21.73
CA LYS A 692 41.20 -94.19 -20.81
C LYS A 692 40.93 -92.82 -20.35
N MET A 693 39.66 -92.35 -20.37
CA MET A 693 39.20 -91.00 -20.04
C MET A 693 39.60 -90.57 -18.63
N GLU A 694 39.71 -91.53 -17.69
CA GLU A 694 40.15 -91.21 -16.31
C GLU A 694 41.64 -90.80 -16.23
N ASP A 695 42.52 -91.43 -17.02
CA ASP A 695 43.95 -91.09 -17.07
C ASP A 695 44.21 -89.68 -17.69
N MET A 696 43.34 -89.23 -18.57
CA MET A 696 43.45 -87.93 -19.23
C MET A 696 42.94 -86.77 -18.32
N MET A 697 41.92 -87.02 -17.50
CA MET A 697 41.43 -86.06 -16.51
C MET A 697 42.46 -85.91 -15.38
N GLN A 698 43.10 -86.96 -14.92
CA GLN A 698 44.17 -86.92 -13.91
C GLN A 698 45.40 -86.13 -14.40
N ARG A 699 45.79 -86.31 -15.67
CA ARG A 699 46.95 -85.60 -16.28
C ARG A 699 46.70 -84.10 -16.50
N LEU A 700 45.44 -83.68 -16.59
CA LEU A 700 45.07 -82.26 -16.79
C LEU A 700 44.72 -81.56 -15.46
N GLY A 701 44.83 -82.28 -14.31
CA GLY A 701 44.57 -81.61 -12.99
C GLY A 701 43.13 -81.14 -12.78
N ILE A 702 42.14 -81.69 -13.51
CA ILE A 702 40.76 -81.33 -13.36
C ILE A 702 40.13 -82.34 -12.41
N GLU A 703 40.02 -81.96 -11.11
CA GLU A 703 39.25 -82.74 -10.15
C GLU A 703 37.75 -82.67 -10.50
N ARG A 704 37.01 -83.77 -10.40
CA ARG A 704 35.57 -83.78 -10.51
C ARG A 704 34.96 -82.85 -9.46
N MET A 705 34.45 -81.71 -9.87
CA MET A 705 33.43 -81.05 -9.04
C MET A 705 32.22 -82.00 -8.94
N LYS A 706 31.95 -82.42 -7.70
CA LYS A 706 30.74 -83.20 -7.35
C LYS A 706 29.51 -82.25 -7.47
#